data_b657cef52b33020695ded3e0b23355f0
#
_entry.id   b657cef52b33020695ded3e0b23355f0
#
_cell.length_a   1.000
_cell.length_b   1.000
_cell.length_c   1.000
_cell.angle_alpha   90.00
_cell.angle_beta   90.00
_cell.angle_gamma   90.00
#
_symmetry.space_group_name_H-M   'P 1'
#
loop_
_entity.id
_entity.type
_entity.pdbx_description
1 polymer ?
#
loop_
_entity_poly.entity_id
_entity_poly.type
_entity_poly.pdbx_seq_one_letter_code
_entity_poly.pdbx_strand_id
1 'polypeptide(L)'
;MALRPHAALFVDHTLRRLWALDKFAYSLRVFIALAGALLLCWWQDRIELLIPLFLGIIASALAETDDNWLGRLQALLVTLLCFSVAAFAVELLFPYPWLFVSGMALSAFGMILLGALGERYAAIASATLILSIYTMIGVDQRGGEVADVWHEPLLLVAGAAWYGLLSVLWNALFSNQPVQQSLSRLYFELGEYLRIKSSLFEPLRQLDVEGQRLALARQNGKVVVALNQAKETILNRLGHGRPGPKVSRYLKLYFIAQDVHERASSSHYPYNRLAEAFFHSDVLFRCQRLLNQQGKACQALARAIRLRQPFDYADRELALEDLQASLEHLRQQSNPAWKGLLRSLGALAANLTTLDRKLAGASNPDAIADEQDSALLDRSPRSLKDAFERLRQQLTPTSLLFRHGLRMALALTAGYGVLHWIHPTQGYWILLTTVFVCQPNYGATRLRLVQRILGTVIGLVVGWALIDLFPSPLVQSLFAVAAGVAFFATRSSRYTLATAAITLLVLFCFNQVGDGYGLILPRLFDTLLGSLIAGLAVFLVLPDWQGRRLNRMLANTLACNSRYLRQIMQQYATGKRDDLDYRTARRNAHNADAALSTTLSNMLLEPGHFRKDAEIGFRFLVLSHTLLSYLSGLGAHRESLPEDASDGLLERAAERLSASLEEIAASLEQKRPVAIYSEEEEALAKELEQMPEDMDDSHRLVQTQLAHICRQLAPLRTLAAHLLKKELAGAQPLPGQP
;
A
#
# COMPACT_ATOMS: atom_id res chain seq x y z
N MET A 1 32.29 6.59 41.97
CA MET A 1 32.50 6.96 40.53
C MET A 1 32.08 5.87 39.53
N ALA A 2 31.11 5.02 39.88
CA ALA A 2 30.67 3.83 39.05
C ALA A 2 29.26 3.94 38.46
N LEU A 3 28.59 5.08 38.53
CA LEU A 3 27.23 5.28 38.01
C LEU A 3 27.15 5.83 36.59
N ARG A 4 28.27 6.24 35.98
CA ARG A 4 28.30 6.81 34.61
C ARG A 4 28.05 5.83 33.48
N PRO A 5 28.52 4.55 33.49
CA PRO A 5 28.29 3.64 32.34
C PRO A 5 26.84 3.18 32.20
N HIS A 6 26.10 2.97 33.29
CA HIS A 6 24.71 2.53 33.25
C HIS A 6 23.75 3.63 32.73
N ALA A 7 23.98 4.88 33.11
CA ALA A 7 23.19 6.00 32.60
C ALA A 7 23.43 6.24 31.12
N ALA A 8 24.67 6.14 30.63
CA ALA A 8 25.01 6.27 29.22
C ALA A 8 24.40 5.13 28.36
N LEU A 9 24.45 3.89 28.86
CA LEU A 9 23.80 2.74 28.21
C LEU A 9 22.28 2.85 28.19
N PHE A 10 21.68 3.36 29.29
CA PHE A 10 20.24 3.58 29.36
C PHE A 10 19.79 4.69 28.39
N VAL A 11 20.54 5.79 28.32
CA VAL A 11 20.26 6.89 27.38
C VAL A 11 20.43 6.42 25.93
N ASP A 12 21.49 5.69 25.60
CA ASP A 12 21.72 5.13 24.25
C ASP A 12 20.59 4.17 23.85
N HIS A 13 20.19 3.27 24.74
CA HIS A 13 19.09 2.34 24.49
C HIS A 13 17.74 3.05 24.34
N THR A 14 17.48 4.08 25.12
CA THR A 14 16.23 4.87 25.05
C THR A 14 16.21 5.69 23.76
N LEU A 15 17.32 6.34 23.40
CA LEU A 15 17.45 7.08 22.14
C LEU A 15 17.28 6.16 20.92
N ARG A 16 17.86 4.96 20.94
CA ARG A 16 17.66 3.97 19.86
C ARG A 16 16.19 3.52 19.75
N ARG A 17 15.49 3.36 20.86
CA ARG A 17 14.05 3.03 20.85
C ARG A 17 13.21 4.17 20.29
N LEU A 18 13.47 5.41 20.68
CA LEU A 18 12.79 6.59 20.12
C LEU A 18 13.09 6.73 18.63
N TRP A 19 14.35 6.56 18.23
CA TRP A 19 14.76 6.60 16.82
C TRP A 19 14.15 5.47 15.99
N ALA A 20 13.82 4.35 16.61
CA ALA A 20 13.16 3.22 16.00
C ALA A 20 11.66 3.42 15.78
N LEU A 21 11.02 4.44 16.35
CA LEU A 21 9.62 4.76 16.06
C LEU A 21 9.50 5.26 14.62
N ASP A 22 8.57 4.67 13.86
CA ASP A 22 8.44 4.88 12.41
C ASP A 22 8.35 6.36 11.98
N LYS A 23 7.84 7.21 12.86
CA LYS A 23 7.59 8.63 12.56
C LYS A 23 8.39 9.60 13.39
N PHE A 24 9.23 9.10 14.30
CA PHE A 24 9.98 9.97 15.23
C PHE A 24 10.87 10.96 14.49
N ALA A 25 11.68 10.49 13.55
CA ALA A 25 12.58 11.35 12.79
C ALA A 25 11.83 12.38 11.93
N TYR A 26 10.69 11.99 11.36
CA TYR A 26 9.83 12.89 10.61
C TYR A 26 9.20 13.96 11.53
N SER A 27 8.63 13.53 12.65
CA SER A 27 8.06 14.43 13.66
C SER A 27 9.09 15.38 14.25
N LEU A 28 10.32 14.90 14.49
CA LEU A 28 11.42 15.72 14.98
C LEU A 28 11.85 16.81 13.97
N ARG A 29 11.91 16.47 12.68
CA ARG A 29 12.18 17.48 11.63
C ARG A 29 11.10 18.56 11.58
N VAL A 30 9.84 18.15 11.63
CA VAL A 30 8.73 19.10 11.66
C VAL A 30 8.79 19.96 12.92
N PHE A 31 9.08 19.38 14.07
CA PHE A 31 9.29 20.13 15.32
C PHE A 31 10.40 21.18 15.17
N ILE A 32 11.57 20.79 14.65
CA ILE A 32 12.70 21.72 14.44
C ILE A 32 12.30 22.85 13.49
N ALA A 33 11.57 22.51 12.40
CA ALA A 33 11.14 23.50 11.43
C ALA A 33 10.13 24.50 12.00
N LEU A 34 9.10 24.03 12.69
CA LEU A 34 8.07 24.89 13.29
C LEU A 34 8.63 25.69 14.47
N ALA A 35 9.40 25.05 15.36
CA ALA A 35 10.02 25.74 16.48
C ALA A 35 11.06 26.79 16.01
N GLY A 36 11.83 26.48 14.98
CA GLY A 36 12.77 27.44 14.39
C GLY A 36 12.09 28.65 13.78
N ALA A 37 10.98 28.46 13.06
CA ALA A 37 10.17 29.57 12.51
C ALA A 37 9.53 30.39 13.65
N LEU A 38 9.01 29.75 14.69
CA LEU A 38 8.47 30.43 15.86
C LEU A 38 9.52 31.29 16.57
N LEU A 39 10.71 30.72 16.83
CA LEU A 39 11.82 31.44 17.47
C LEU A 39 12.28 32.64 16.62
N LEU A 40 12.30 32.50 15.30
CA LEU A 40 12.64 33.59 14.38
C LEU A 40 11.61 34.73 14.48
N CYS A 41 10.32 34.43 14.43
CA CYS A 41 9.22 35.40 14.55
C CYS A 41 9.26 36.12 15.92
N TRP A 42 9.54 35.39 16.99
CA TRP A 42 9.68 35.93 18.34
C TRP A 42 10.90 36.84 18.49
N TRP A 43 12.03 36.43 17.90
CA TRP A 43 13.26 37.23 17.99
C TRP A 43 13.12 38.53 17.19
N GLN A 44 12.34 38.55 16.10
CA GLN A 44 12.08 39.73 15.31
C GLN A 44 10.88 40.57 15.80
N ASP A 45 10.18 40.10 16.86
CA ASP A 45 8.93 40.69 17.35
C ASP A 45 7.84 40.86 16.29
N ARG A 46 7.77 39.89 15.34
CA ARG A 46 6.86 39.86 14.19
C ARG A 46 6.06 38.58 14.13
N ILE A 47 5.13 38.43 15.08
CA ILE A 47 4.28 37.21 15.18
C ILE A 47 3.35 37.07 13.96
N GLU A 48 2.99 38.15 13.30
CA GLU A 48 2.17 38.17 12.08
C GLU A 48 2.75 37.31 10.94
N LEU A 49 4.09 37.14 10.87
CA LEU A 49 4.77 36.29 9.87
C LEU A 49 4.60 34.80 10.15
N LEU A 50 4.12 34.42 11.32
CA LEU A 50 4.06 33.01 11.77
C LEU A 50 3.12 32.18 10.88
N ILE A 51 1.95 32.72 10.52
CA ILE A 51 0.94 32.00 9.74
C ILE A 51 1.47 31.59 8.38
N PRO A 52 1.93 32.51 7.50
CA PRO A 52 2.43 32.12 6.18
C PRO A 52 3.68 31.23 6.25
N LEU A 53 4.59 31.42 7.19
CA LEU A 53 5.75 30.56 7.39
C LEU A 53 5.33 29.13 7.80
N PHE A 54 4.40 28.98 8.74
CA PHE A 54 3.90 27.68 9.16
C PHE A 54 3.17 26.96 8.02
N LEU A 55 2.34 27.67 7.27
CA LEU A 55 1.61 27.10 6.14
C LEU A 55 2.57 26.66 5.02
N GLY A 56 3.62 27.42 4.77
CA GLY A 56 4.71 27.03 3.83
C GLY A 56 5.46 25.78 4.29
N ILE A 57 5.83 25.69 5.58
CA ILE A 57 6.45 24.51 6.18
C ILE A 57 5.53 23.28 6.04
N ILE A 58 4.25 23.44 6.36
CA ILE A 58 3.26 22.36 6.27
C ILE A 58 3.11 21.87 4.82
N ALA A 59 2.98 22.79 3.86
CA ALA A 59 2.87 22.44 2.44
C ALA A 59 4.11 21.69 1.95
N SER A 60 5.32 22.16 2.28
CA SER A 60 6.56 21.48 1.92
C SER A 60 6.71 20.11 2.56
N ALA A 61 6.32 19.96 3.82
CA ALA A 61 6.29 18.68 4.52
C ALA A 61 5.26 17.70 3.94
N LEU A 62 4.16 18.21 3.35
CA LEU A 62 3.18 17.38 2.61
C LEU A 62 3.71 16.93 1.25
N ALA A 63 4.56 17.72 0.59
CA ALA A 63 5.21 17.39 -0.68
C ALA A 63 6.33 16.35 -0.53
N GLU A 64 6.79 16.10 0.71
CA GLU A 64 7.93 15.23 0.95
C GLU A 64 7.64 13.77 0.59
N THR A 65 8.49 13.18 -0.26
CA THR A 65 8.53 11.75 -0.59
C THR A 65 9.88 11.17 -0.24
N ASP A 66 9.97 9.84 -0.10
CA ASP A 66 11.24 9.19 0.17
C ASP A 66 12.12 9.16 -1.07
N ASP A 67 13.35 9.71 -0.94
CA ASP A 67 14.33 9.78 -2.02
C ASP A 67 15.76 9.87 -1.45
N ASN A 68 16.77 9.74 -2.31
CA ASN A 68 18.14 10.07 -1.94
C ASN A 68 18.31 11.60 -1.81
N TRP A 69 19.42 12.07 -1.24
CA TRP A 69 19.62 13.51 -0.96
C TRP A 69 19.62 14.38 -2.23
N LEU A 70 20.17 13.86 -3.36
CA LEU A 70 20.14 14.56 -4.67
C LEU A 70 18.73 14.60 -5.25
N GLY A 71 18.00 13.47 -5.20
CA GLY A 71 16.61 13.42 -5.64
C GLY A 71 15.71 14.33 -4.79
N ARG A 72 15.97 14.42 -3.47
CA ARG A 72 15.26 15.38 -2.60
C ARG A 72 15.60 16.83 -2.94
N LEU A 73 16.85 17.14 -3.26
CA LEU A 73 17.21 18.48 -3.70
C LEU A 73 16.51 18.86 -5.01
N GLN A 74 16.48 17.93 -5.98
CA GLN A 74 15.73 18.13 -7.22
C GLN A 74 14.24 18.30 -6.98
N ALA A 75 13.65 17.42 -6.13
CA ALA A 75 12.24 17.54 -5.74
C ALA A 75 11.95 18.88 -5.04
N LEU A 76 12.85 19.35 -4.17
CA LEU A 76 12.72 20.64 -3.51
C LEU A 76 12.71 21.79 -4.52
N LEU A 77 13.64 21.80 -5.47
CA LEU A 77 13.70 22.86 -6.51
C LEU A 77 12.41 22.89 -7.35
N VAL A 78 11.90 21.71 -7.76
CA VAL A 78 10.64 21.61 -8.48
C VAL A 78 9.47 22.07 -7.60
N THR A 79 9.46 21.67 -6.32
CA THR A 79 8.42 22.09 -5.37
C THR A 79 8.40 23.60 -5.19
N LEU A 80 9.57 24.23 -4.95
CA LEU A 80 9.65 25.66 -4.78
C LEU A 80 9.23 26.42 -6.05
N LEU A 81 9.61 25.91 -7.23
CA LEU A 81 9.15 26.47 -8.50
C LEU A 81 7.63 26.39 -8.64
N CYS A 82 7.04 25.20 -8.41
CA CYS A 82 5.59 25.01 -8.46
C CYS A 82 4.85 25.89 -7.43
N PHE A 83 5.39 26.00 -6.22
CA PHE A 83 4.82 26.82 -5.15
C PHE A 83 4.87 28.31 -5.50
N SER A 84 6.01 28.78 -6.02
CA SER A 84 6.16 30.17 -6.46
C SER A 84 5.16 30.50 -7.58
N VAL A 85 5.13 29.68 -8.64
CA VAL A 85 4.21 29.89 -9.76
C VAL A 85 2.76 29.89 -9.28
N ALA A 86 2.40 28.94 -8.41
CA ALA A 86 1.02 28.85 -7.89
C ALA A 86 0.66 30.03 -7.01
N ALA A 87 1.51 30.44 -6.06
CA ALA A 87 1.24 31.55 -5.16
C ALA A 87 1.14 32.88 -5.91
N PHE A 88 2.08 33.17 -6.82
CA PHE A 88 2.01 34.39 -7.63
C PHE A 88 0.83 34.38 -8.60
N ALA A 89 0.48 33.24 -9.20
CA ALA A 89 -0.69 33.14 -10.07
C ALA A 89 -1.99 33.44 -9.30
N VAL A 90 -2.11 32.95 -8.04
CA VAL A 90 -3.26 33.28 -7.19
C VAL A 90 -3.34 34.80 -6.95
N GLU A 91 -2.27 35.44 -6.50
CA GLU A 91 -2.24 36.89 -6.24
C GLU A 91 -2.60 37.70 -7.50
N LEU A 92 -2.02 37.36 -8.65
CA LEU A 92 -2.25 38.08 -9.90
C LEU A 92 -3.65 37.89 -10.48
N LEU A 93 -4.23 36.70 -10.35
CA LEU A 93 -5.53 36.35 -10.93
C LEU A 93 -6.70 36.65 -9.99
N PHE A 94 -6.46 36.81 -8.70
CA PHE A 94 -7.52 37.00 -7.68
C PHE A 94 -8.48 38.14 -8.00
N PRO A 95 -8.02 39.30 -8.51
CA PRO A 95 -8.92 40.40 -8.89
C PRO A 95 -9.84 40.12 -10.09
N TYR A 96 -9.56 39.03 -10.84
CA TYR A 96 -10.30 38.67 -12.05
C TYR A 96 -11.06 37.34 -11.87
N PRO A 97 -12.29 37.34 -11.31
CA PRO A 97 -12.99 36.12 -10.89
C PRO A 97 -13.11 35.04 -11.96
N TRP A 98 -13.42 35.42 -13.21
CA TRP A 98 -13.57 34.46 -14.31
C TRP A 98 -12.27 33.80 -14.74
N LEU A 99 -11.17 34.58 -14.81
CA LEU A 99 -9.84 34.02 -15.09
C LEU A 99 -9.33 33.19 -13.93
N PHE A 100 -9.65 33.61 -12.70
CA PHE A 100 -9.28 32.91 -11.50
C PHE A 100 -9.93 31.52 -11.43
N VAL A 101 -11.26 31.42 -11.64
CA VAL A 101 -11.98 30.13 -11.63
C VAL A 101 -11.49 29.18 -12.72
N SER A 102 -11.35 29.70 -13.94
CA SER A 102 -10.86 28.87 -15.05
C SER A 102 -9.41 28.41 -14.83
N GLY A 103 -8.55 29.28 -14.31
CA GLY A 103 -7.18 28.94 -13.93
C GLY A 103 -7.11 27.90 -12.80
N MET A 104 -7.94 28.07 -11.76
CA MET A 104 -8.05 27.12 -10.65
C MET A 104 -8.53 25.74 -11.12
N ALA A 105 -9.58 25.68 -11.95
CA ALA A 105 -10.09 24.42 -12.47
C ALA A 105 -9.07 23.69 -13.36
N LEU A 106 -8.40 24.43 -14.27
CA LEU A 106 -7.40 23.88 -15.16
C LEU A 106 -6.15 23.41 -14.39
N SER A 107 -5.67 24.21 -13.42
CA SER A 107 -4.53 23.84 -12.58
C SER A 107 -4.85 22.62 -11.71
N ALA A 108 -6.03 22.55 -11.09
CA ALA A 108 -6.44 21.39 -10.29
C ALA A 108 -6.48 20.10 -11.13
N PHE A 109 -7.05 20.18 -12.32
CA PHE A 109 -7.06 19.04 -13.26
C PHE A 109 -5.65 18.62 -13.68
N GLY A 110 -4.83 19.57 -14.12
CA GLY A 110 -3.45 19.31 -14.56
C GLY A 110 -2.57 18.76 -13.45
N MET A 111 -2.66 19.33 -12.25
CA MET A 111 -1.89 18.88 -11.09
C MET A 111 -2.21 17.41 -10.73
N ILE A 112 -3.47 17.00 -10.75
CA ILE A 112 -3.82 15.60 -10.49
C ILE A 112 -3.28 14.66 -11.57
N LEU A 113 -3.29 15.08 -12.84
CA LEU A 113 -2.71 14.28 -13.92
C LEU A 113 -1.19 14.08 -13.77
N LEU A 114 -0.47 15.01 -13.15
CA LEU A 114 0.97 14.83 -12.87
C LEU A 114 1.25 13.61 -11.99
N GLY A 115 0.26 13.10 -11.27
CA GLY A 115 0.36 11.83 -10.55
C GLY A 115 0.68 10.62 -11.44
N ALA A 116 0.46 10.70 -12.75
CA ALA A 116 0.87 9.67 -13.72
C ALA A 116 2.39 9.48 -13.81
N LEU A 117 3.17 10.49 -13.44
CA LEU A 117 4.62 10.47 -13.48
C LEU A 117 5.25 9.78 -12.26
N GLY A 118 4.45 9.49 -11.22
CA GLY A 118 4.89 8.79 -10.02
C GLY A 118 4.53 9.51 -8.72
N GLU A 119 4.80 8.85 -7.59
CA GLU A 119 4.41 9.34 -6.26
C GLU A 119 5.04 10.70 -5.90
N ARG A 120 6.27 10.96 -6.33
CA ARG A 120 6.95 12.26 -6.13
C ARG A 120 6.13 13.40 -6.71
N TYR A 121 5.75 13.30 -7.97
CA TYR A 121 4.99 14.35 -8.66
C TYR A 121 3.56 14.47 -8.15
N ALA A 122 2.94 13.35 -7.78
CA ALA A 122 1.63 13.36 -7.12
C ALA A 122 1.64 14.13 -5.79
N ALA A 123 2.68 13.93 -4.97
CA ALA A 123 2.83 14.62 -3.69
C ALA A 123 3.08 16.12 -3.88
N ILE A 124 3.98 16.51 -4.80
CA ILE A 124 4.26 17.91 -5.15
C ILE A 124 2.98 18.58 -5.65
N ALA A 125 2.25 17.95 -6.56
CA ALA A 125 1.01 18.47 -7.14
C ALA A 125 -0.06 18.71 -6.08
N SER A 126 -0.29 17.73 -5.20
CA SER A 126 -1.25 17.86 -4.08
C SER A 126 -0.86 18.99 -3.12
N ALA A 127 0.42 19.08 -2.78
CA ALA A 127 0.92 20.15 -1.91
C ALA A 127 0.82 21.54 -2.57
N THR A 128 1.04 21.63 -3.88
CA THR A 128 0.88 22.87 -4.65
C THR A 128 -0.57 23.35 -4.65
N LEU A 129 -1.54 22.44 -4.81
CA LEU A 129 -2.96 22.78 -4.68
C LEU A 129 -3.29 23.31 -3.28
N ILE A 130 -2.78 22.68 -2.25
CA ILE A 130 -2.98 23.11 -0.85
C ILE A 130 -2.35 24.49 -0.62
N LEU A 131 -1.14 24.72 -1.12
CA LEU A 131 -0.48 26.02 -1.01
C LEU A 131 -1.25 27.12 -1.74
N SER A 132 -1.78 26.83 -2.94
CA SER A 132 -2.63 27.78 -3.68
C SER A 132 -3.81 28.25 -2.84
N ILE A 133 -4.48 27.32 -2.12
CA ILE A 133 -5.59 27.66 -1.24
C ILE A 133 -5.10 28.44 -0.01
N TYR A 134 -3.93 28.15 0.52
CA TYR A 134 -3.33 28.94 1.60
C TYR A 134 -3.08 30.39 1.15
N THR A 135 -2.59 30.60 -0.06
CA THR A 135 -2.46 31.94 -0.63
C THR A 135 -3.82 32.61 -0.79
N MET A 136 -4.86 31.89 -1.26
CA MET A 136 -6.23 32.43 -1.36
C MET A 136 -6.76 32.89 0.02
N ILE A 137 -6.54 32.09 1.07
CA ILE A 137 -6.93 32.46 2.43
C ILE A 137 -6.20 33.72 2.89
N GLY A 138 -4.92 33.86 2.59
CA GLY A 138 -4.15 35.04 2.95
C GLY A 138 -4.63 36.29 2.23
N VAL A 139 -4.93 36.21 0.94
CA VAL A 139 -5.50 37.36 0.17
C VAL A 139 -6.87 37.75 0.72
N ASP A 140 -7.72 36.76 1.04
CA ASP A 140 -9.05 37.02 1.63
C ASP A 140 -8.97 37.73 2.97
N GLN A 141 -8.01 37.35 3.83
CA GLN A 141 -7.80 38.01 5.12
C GLN A 141 -7.36 39.48 5.03
N ARG A 142 -6.71 39.83 3.93
CA ARG A 142 -6.35 41.23 3.62
C ARG A 142 -7.47 42.00 2.98
N GLY A 143 -8.70 41.48 2.98
CA GLY A 143 -9.88 42.11 2.37
C GLY A 143 -9.88 42.07 0.83
N GLY A 144 -9.10 41.20 0.22
CA GLY A 144 -8.97 41.14 -1.25
C GLY A 144 -8.10 42.23 -1.86
N GLU A 145 -7.47 43.09 -1.04
CA GLU A 145 -6.54 44.12 -1.52
C GLU A 145 -5.19 43.51 -1.81
N VAL A 146 -4.74 43.59 -3.06
CA VAL A 146 -3.43 43.14 -3.52
C VAL A 146 -2.45 44.30 -3.44
N ALA A 147 -2.21 44.82 -2.23
CA ALA A 147 -1.32 45.97 -2.03
C ALA A 147 0.18 45.62 -2.19
N ASP A 148 0.57 44.37 -1.85
CA ASP A 148 1.93 43.88 -1.97
C ASP A 148 1.95 42.42 -2.44
N VAL A 149 1.97 42.22 -3.76
CA VAL A 149 1.92 40.92 -4.46
C VAL A 149 3.09 39.99 -4.05
N TRP A 150 4.16 40.57 -3.51
CA TRP A 150 5.41 39.80 -3.24
C TRP A 150 5.51 39.26 -1.82
N HIS A 151 4.93 39.95 -0.84
CA HIS A 151 5.21 39.71 0.57
C HIS A 151 4.76 38.31 1.01
N GLU A 152 3.50 37.97 0.82
CA GLU A 152 2.93 36.71 1.31
C GLU A 152 3.39 35.49 0.52
N PRO A 153 3.42 35.50 -0.83
CA PRO A 153 4.01 34.40 -1.60
C PRO A 153 5.46 34.11 -1.22
N LEU A 154 6.28 35.14 -1.00
CA LEU A 154 7.68 34.95 -0.59
C LEU A 154 7.79 34.33 0.80
N LEU A 155 6.93 34.66 1.75
CA LEU A 155 6.93 34.06 3.07
C LEU A 155 6.51 32.60 3.05
N LEU A 156 5.47 32.26 2.26
CA LEU A 156 5.06 30.86 2.05
C LEU A 156 6.20 30.04 1.44
N VAL A 157 6.84 30.56 0.41
CA VAL A 157 7.97 29.91 -0.25
C VAL A 157 9.20 29.84 0.67
N ALA A 158 9.46 30.86 1.48
CA ALA A 158 10.55 30.86 2.47
C ALA A 158 10.32 29.78 3.55
N GLY A 159 9.09 29.63 4.07
CA GLY A 159 8.74 28.55 4.98
C GLY A 159 8.93 27.19 4.35
N ALA A 160 8.51 27.03 3.09
CA ALA A 160 8.71 25.79 2.32
C ALA A 160 10.20 25.49 2.07
N ALA A 161 10.99 26.49 1.74
CA ALA A 161 12.43 26.37 1.53
C ALA A 161 13.14 25.97 2.83
N TRP A 162 12.78 26.59 3.95
CA TRP A 162 13.34 26.28 5.28
C TRP A 162 13.16 24.79 5.61
N TYR A 163 11.92 24.28 5.54
CA TYR A 163 11.67 22.85 5.78
C TYR A 163 12.38 21.97 4.76
N GLY A 164 12.33 22.33 3.48
CA GLY A 164 12.95 21.57 2.41
C GLY A 164 14.47 21.42 2.57
N LEU A 165 15.17 22.50 2.91
CA LEU A 165 16.61 22.48 3.18
C LEU A 165 16.93 21.61 4.42
N LEU A 166 16.14 21.72 5.49
CA LEU A 166 16.26 20.85 6.66
C LEU A 166 16.06 19.38 6.29
N SER A 167 15.08 19.07 5.42
CA SER A 167 14.80 17.71 4.95
C SER A 167 15.94 17.15 4.09
N VAL A 168 16.55 17.95 3.20
CA VAL A 168 17.72 17.55 2.39
C VAL A 168 18.92 17.27 3.29
N LEU A 169 19.23 18.18 4.23
CA LEU A 169 20.31 18.01 5.20
C LEU A 169 20.11 16.73 6.05
N TRP A 170 18.89 16.54 6.54
CA TRP A 170 18.56 15.36 7.35
C TRP A 170 18.79 14.06 6.55
N ASN A 171 18.38 14.03 5.30
CA ASN A 171 18.57 12.85 4.47
C ASN A 171 20.05 12.62 4.09
N ALA A 172 20.83 13.66 3.93
CA ALA A 172 22.27 13.53 3.73
C ALA A 172 22.95 12.88 4.96
N LEU A 173 22.50 13.22 6.18
CA LEU A 173 23.02 12.66 7.42
C LEU A 173 22.49 11.26 7.74
N PHE A 174 21.22 10.96 7.42
CA PHE A 174 20.51 9.74 7.82
C PHE A 174 19.89 8.98 6.65
N SER A 175 20.61 8.82 5.53
CA SER A 175 20.11 8.26 4.26
C SER A 175 19.51 6.86 4.34
N ASN A 176 19.97 6.01 5.26
CA ASN A 176 19.58 4.61 5.34
C ASN A 176 18.34 4.35 6.24
N GLN A 177 17.87 5.33 6.99
CA GLN A 177 16.75 5.15 7.92
C GLN A 177 15.46 4.70 7.25
N PRO A 178 15.01 5.29 6.12
CA PRO A 178 13.79 4.84 5.45
C PRO A 178 13.87 3.40 4.93
N VAL A 179 15.05 2.95 4.47
CA VAL A 179 15.25 1.54 4.06
C VAL A 179 15.08 0.59 5.22
N GLN A 180 15.65 0.94 6.38
CA GLN A 180 15.50 0.12 7.60
C GLN A 180 14.05 0.03 8.05
N GLN A 181 13.30 1.14 7.98
CA GLN A 181 11.88 1.18 8.33
C GLN A 181 11.03 0.35 7.36
N SER A 182 11.25 0.49 6.05
CA SER A 182 10.49 -0.25 5.04
C SER A 182 10.77 -1.76 5.09
N LEU A 183 12.03 -2.18 5.27
CA LEU A 183 12.39 -3.58 5.47
C LEU A 183 11.85 -4.15 6.79
N SER A 184 11.93 -3.38 7.88
CA SER A 184 11.35 -3.78 9.16
C SER A 184 9.85 -4.03 9.03
N ARG A 185 9.12 -3.12 8.36
CA ARG A 185 7.70 -3.28 8.09
C ARG A 185 7.42 -4.53 7.24
N LEU A 186 8.21 -4.75 6.19
CA LEU A 186 8.09 -5.93 5.34
C LEU A 186 8.20 -7.23 6.14
N TYR A 187 9.24 -7.37 6.96
CA TYR A 187 9.42 -8.56 7.78
C TYR A 187 8.35 -8.72 8.87
N PHE A 188 7.81 -7.61 9.38
CA PHE A 188 6.69 -7.67 10.30
C PHE A 188 5.42 -8.22 9.63
N GLU A 189 5.06 -7.73 8.44
CA GLU A 189 3.89 -8.19 7.68
C GLU A 189 4.05 -9.65 7.20
N LEU A 190 5.28 -10.06 6.84
CA LEU A 190 5.61 -11.47 6.57
C LEU A 190 5.41 -12.35 7.79
N GLY A 191 5.85 -11.88 8.96
CA GLY A 191 5.64 -12.59 10.22
C GLY A 191 4.17 -12.80 10.55
N GLU A 192 3.33 -11.77 10.35
CA GLU A 192 1.88 -11.90 10.51
C GLU A 192 1.26 -12.86 9.48
N TYR A 193 1.74 -12.84 8.23
CA TYR A 193 1.29 -13.77 7.21
C TYR A 193 1.55 -15.23 7.61
N LEU A 194 2.77 -15.55 8.07
CA LEU A 194 3.13 -16.89 8.55
C LEU A 194 2.30 -17.31 9.77
N ARG A 195 2.01 -16.39 10.69
CA ARG A 195 1.18 -16.65 11.86
C ARG A 195 -0.29 -16.94 11.48
N ILE A 196 -0.86 -16.21 10.54
CA ILE A 196 -2.21 -16.51 10.02
C ILE A 196 -2.16 -17.85 9.27
N LYS A 197 -1.10 -18.13 8.50
CA LYS A 197 -0.97 -19.43 7.83
C LYS A 197 -0.88 -20.60 8.83
N SER A 198 -0.24 -20.38 9.96
CA SER A 198 -0.13 -21.42 11.00
C SER A 198 -1.48 -21.88 11.54
N SER A 199 -2.51 -21.00 11.59
CA SER A 199 -3.84 -21.36 12.05
C SER A 199 -4.57 -22.35 11.13
N LEU A 200 -4.15 -22.50 9.87
CA LEU A 200 -4.65 -23.53 8.96
C LEU A 200 -4.25 -24.97 9.38
N PHE A 201 -3.32 -25.09 10.32
CA PHE A 201 -2.86 -26.36 10.88
C PHE A 201 -3.37 -26.59 12.31
N GLU A 202 -4.31 -25.80 12.78
CA GLU A 202 -4.95 -26.06 14.06
C GLU A 202 -5.67 -27.41 14.03
N PRO A 203 -5.44 -28.30 15.00
CA PRO A 203 -6.07 -29.61 15.06
C PRO A 203 -7.54 -29.50 15.52
N LEU A 204 -8.37 -28.88 14.68
CA LEU A 204 -9.81 -28.71 14.90
C LEU A 204 -10.60 -29.59 13.94
N ARG A 205 -11.67 -30.24 14.44
CA ARG A 205 -12.55 -31.05 13.59
C ARG A 205 -13.33 -30.26 12.55
N GLN A 206 -13.63 -29.00 12.86
CA GLN A 206 -14.26 -28.05 11.94
C GLN A 206 -13.40 -26.82 11.84
N LEU A 207 -12.47 -26.84 10.89
CA LEU A 207 -11.61 -25.69 10.59
C LEU A 207 -12.34 -24.78 9.61
N ASP A 208 -12.46 -23.50 9.94
CA ASP A 208 -12.93 -22.47 8.99
C ASP A 208 -11.82 -22.14 8.00
N VAL A 209 -11.59 -23.04 7.05
CA VAL A 209 -10.55 -22.88 6.02
C VAL A 209 -10.86 -21.70 5.11
N GLU A 210 -12.12 -21.43 4.81
CA GLU A 210 -12.52 -20.33 3.92
C GLU A 210 -12.24 -18.96 4.54
N GLY A 211 -12.64 -18.77 5.81
CA GLY A 211 -12.34 -17.57 6.58
C GLY A 211 -10.84 -17.33 6.75
N GLN A 212 -10.07 -18.39 7.04
CA GLN A 212 -8.61 -18.30 7.16
C GLN A 212 -7.94 -17.97 5.82
N ARG A 213 -8.40 -18.53 4.71
CA ARG A 213 -7.89 -18.19 3.37
C ARG A 213 -8.21 -16.75 2.99
N LEU A 214 -9.38 -16.24 3.36
CA LEU A 214 -9.71 -14.83 3.16
C LEU A 214 -8.80 -13.92 4.00
N ALA A 215 -8.51 -14.28 5.23
CA ALA A 215 -7.57 -13.56 6.09
C ALA A 215 -6.15 -13.55 5.48
N LEU A 216 -5.70 -14.70 4.96
CA LEU A 216 -4.43 -14.81 4.24
C LEU A 216 -4.38 -13.93 2.98
N ALA A 217 -5.43 -13.92 2.16
CA ALA A 217 -5.49 -13.08 0.97
C ALA A 217 -5.41 -11.58 1.32
N ARG A 218 -6.08 -11.16 2.39
CA ARG A 218 -5.99 -9.78 2.90
C ARG A 218 -4.60 -9.44 3.43
N GLN A 219 -3.99 -10.37 4.16
CA GLN A 219 -2.63 -10.16 4.68
C GLN A 219 -1.59 -10.20 3.57
N ASN A 220 -1.77 -11.04 2.53
CA ASN A 220 -0.94 -11.03 1.32
C ASN A 220 -0.92 -9.63 0.68
N GLY A 221 -2.06 -8.95 0.61
CA GLY A 221 -2.13 -7.58 0.14
C GLY A 221 -1.20 -6.62 0.89
N LYS A 222 -1.13 -6.73 2.22
CA LYS A 222 -0.23 -5.91 3.04
C LYS A 222 1.25 -6.26 2.82
N VAL A 223 1.57 -7.54 2.69
CA VAL A 223 2.93 -7.99 2.37
C VAL A 223 3.37 -7.47 1.02
N VAL A 224 2.51 -7.55 0.00
CA VAL A 224 2.80 -7.06 -1.36
C VAL A 224 3.05 -5.55 -1.38
N VAL A 225 2.23 -4.78 -0.66
CA VAL A 225 2.44 -3.33 -0.51
C VAL A 225 3.78 -3.05 0.17
N ALA A 226 4.13 -3.77 1.24
CA ALA A 226 5.39 -3.62 1.94
C ALA A 226 6.61 -4.03 1.08
N LEU A 227 6.49 -5.09 0.26
CA LEU A 227 7.50 -5.49 -0.73
C LEU A 227 7.76 -4.40 -1.77
N ASN A 228 6.70 -3.85 -2.34
CA ASN A 228 6.82 -2.78 -3.33
C ASN A 228 7.44 -1.52 -2.71
N GLN A 229 7.03 -1.15 -1.51
CA GLN A 229 7.58 0.01 -0.79
C GLN A 229 9.07 -0.18 -0.45
N ALA A 230 9.46 -1.36 0.07
CA ALA A 230 10.86 -1.67 0.36
C ALA A 230 11.71 -1.63 -0.92
N LYS A 231 11.19 -2.19 -2.03
CA LYS A 231 11.85 -2.13 -3.34
C LYS A 231 12.12 -0.70 -3.79
N GLU A 232 11.11 0.16 -3.79
CA GLU A 232 11.24 1.55 -4.21
C GLU A 232 12.21 2.33 -3.32
N THR A 233 12.12 2.12 -2.00
CA THR A 233 13.03 2.75 -1.05
C THR A 233 14.50 2.36 -1.28
N ILE A 234 14.75 1.09 -1.67
CA ILE A 234 16.09 0.62 -2.02
C ILE A 234 16.53 1.18 -3.38
N LEU A 235 15.65 1.14 -4.41
CA LEU A 235 15.93 1.68 -5.75
C LEU A 235 16.36 3.15 -5.69
N ASN A 236 15.68 3.96 -4.90
CA ASN A 236 16.01 5.37 -4.73
C ASN A 236 17.43 5.60 -4.16
N ARG A 237 18.09 4.55 -3.64
CA ARG A 237 19.46 4.61 -3.10
C ARG A 237 20.49 3.86 -3.94
N LEU A 238 20.02 3.08 -4.92
CA LEU A 238 20.86 2.50 -5.96
C LEU A 238 21.18 3.59 -6.98
N GLY A 239 22.30 4.27 -6.83
CA GLY A 239 22.77 5.23 -7.84
C GLY A 239 23.19 4.51 -9.16
N HIS A 240 23.70 5.27 -10.13
CA HIS A 240 24.17 4.75 -11.42
C HIS A 240 25.46 3.90 -11.32
N GLY A 241 25.99 3.66 -10.10
CA GLY A 241 27.19 2.87 -9.83
C GLY A 241 26.94 1.60 -9.03
N ARG A 242 28.00 0.89 -8.62
CA ARG A 242 27.89 -0.25 -7.72
C ARG A 242 27.30 0.18 -6.37
N PRO A 243 26.34 -0.57 -5.80
CA PRO A 243 25.76 -0.25 -4.52
C PRO A 243 26.82 -0.25 -3.41
N GLY A 244 26.78 0.73 -2.54
CA GLY A 244 27.63 0.73 -1.35
C GLY A 244 27.33 -0.45 -0.43
N PRO A 245 28.28 -0.89 0.44
CA PRO A 245 28.16 -2.12 1.22
C PRO A 245 26.88 -2.19 2.08
N LYS A 246 26.43 -1.07 2.63
CA LYS A 246 25.19 -1.01 3.41
C LYS A 246 23.95 -1.23 2.56
N VAL A 247 23.92 -0.66 1.35
CA VAL A 247 22.78 -0.82 0.42
C VAL A 247 22.75 -2.24 -0.12
N SER A 248 23.92 -2.83 -0.43
CA SER A 248 24.04 -4.24 -0.84
C SER A 248 23.46 -5.17 0.22
N ARG A 249 23.78 -4.95 1.51
CA ARG A 249 23.22 -5.73 2.62
C ARG A 249 21.69 -5.63 2.69
N TYR A 250 21.11 -4.44 2.52
CA TYR A 250 19.66 -4.28 2.52
C TYR A 250 19.00 -4.91 1.30
N LEU A 251 19.68 -4.88 0.15
CA LEU A 251 19.23 -5.56 -1.05
C LEU A 251 19.17 -7.08 -0.86
N LYS A 252 20.20 -7.67 -0.25
CA LYS A 252 20.22 -9.09 0.12
C LYS A 252 19.08 -9.45 1.08
N LEU A 253 18.83 -8.62 2.12
CA LEU A 253 17.68 -8.81 3.01
C LEU A 253 16.35 -8.71 2.27
N TYR A 254 16.24 -7.83 1.28
CA TYR A 254 15.04 -7.73 0.45
C TYR A 254 14.79 -9.01 -0.37
N PHE A 255 15.83 -9.58 -0.98
CA PHE A 255 15.70 -10.84 -1.73
C PHE A 255 15.36 -12.01 -0.81
N ILE A 256 15.96 -12.08 0.39
CA ILE A 256 15.55 -13.08 1.40
C ILE A 256 14.06 -12.93 1.72
N ALA A 257 13.57 -11.70 1.90
CA ALA A 257 12.14 -11.47 2.16
C ALA A 257 11.25 -11.91 0.98
N GLN A 258 11.70 -11.73 -0.27
CA GLN A 258 11.01 -12.26 -1.45
C GLN A 258 10.95 -13.80 -1.44
N ASP A 259 12.06 -14.45 -1.14
CA ASP A 259 12.12 -15.92 -1.05
C ASP A 259 11.22 -16.45 0.07
N VAL A 260 11.29 -15.80 1.25
CA VAL A 260 10.39 -16.13 2.38
C VAL A 260 8.92 -15.98 1.98
N HIS A 261 8.57 -14.90 1.28
CA HIS A 261 7.20 -14.69 0.80
C HIS A 261 6.78 -15.77 -0.21
N GLU A 262 7.65 -16.15 -1.14
CA GLU A 262 7.36 -17.19 -2.13
C GLU A 262 7.03 -18.51 -1.45
N ARG A 263 7.85 -18.91 -0.50
CA ARG A 263 7.64 -20.14 0.26
C ARG A 263 6.49 -20.05 1.24
N ALA A 264 6.30 -18.91 1.87
CA ALA A 264 5.18 -18.67 2.76
C ALA A 264 3.83 -18.69 2.01
N SER A 265 3.77 -18.17 0.80
CA SER A 265 2.56 -18.16 -0.04
C SER A 265 2.27 -19.52 -0.69
N SER A 266 3.23 -20.44 -0.77
CA SER A 266 3.05 -21.75 -1.35
C SER A 266 2.06 -22.64 -0.57
N SER A 267 1.27 -23.44 -1.29
CA SER A 267 0.39 -24.45 -0.72
C SER A 267 0.52 -25.75 -1.53
N HIS A 268 0.54 -26.89 -0.85
CA HIS A 268 0.81 -28.18 -1.48
C HIS A 268 -0.30 -29.22 -1.24
N TYR A 269 -1.40 -28.84 -0.52
CA TYR A 269 -2.33 -29.83 0.01
C TYR A 269 -3.70 -29.21 0.34
N PRO A 270 -4.76 -30.05 0.34
CA PRO A 270 -6.07 -29.68 0.84
C PRO A 270 -6.11 -29.78 2.38
N TYR A 271 -6.18 -28.65 3.08
CA TYR A 271 -6.12 -28.58 4.55
C TYR A 271 -7.17 -29.41 5.25
N ASN A 272 -8.42 -29.46 4.73
CA ASN A 272 -9.50 -30.24 5.34
C ASN A 272 -9.17 -31.75 5.37
N ARG A 273 -8.60 -32.30 4.28
CA ARG A 273 -8.20 -33.70 4.23
C ARG A 273 -7.05 -34.02 5.18
N LEU A 274 -6.13 -33.08 5.36
CA LEU A 274 -5.06 -33.23 6.34
C LEU A 274 -5.61 -33.20 7.76
N ALA A 275 -6.52 -32.27 8.06
CA ALA A 275 -7.16 -32.17 9.38
C ALA A 275 -7.95 -33.45 9.73
N GLU A 276 -8.70 -34.02 8.78
CA GLU A 276 -9.43 -35.26 8.99
C GLU A 276 -8.52 -36.48 9.18
N ALA A 277 -7.50 -36.63 8.31
CA ALA A 277 -6.62 -37.79 8.32
C ALA A 277 -5.68 -37.84 9.54
N PHE A 278 -5.20 -36.67 9.98
CA PHE A 278 -4.17 -36.56 11.03
C PHE A 278 -4.67 -35.88 12.30
N PHE A 279 -5.98 -35.86 12.53
CA PHE A 279 -6.57 -35.24 13.73
C PHE A 279 -6.00 -35.80 15.03
N HIS A 280 -5.73 -37.12 15.07
CA HIS A 280 -5.21 -37.83 16.25
C HIS A 280 -3.67 -37.89 16.26
N SER A 281 -2.99 -37.18 15.36
CA SER A 281 -1.54 -37.12 15.27
C SER A 281 -1.04 -35.73 15.70
N ASP A 282 0.18 -35.68 16.22
CA ASP A 282 0.82 -34.40 16.60
C ASP A 282 1.39 -33.63 15.41
N VAL A 283 1.41 -34.20 14.20
CA VAL A 283 2.06 -33.60 13.02
C VAL A 283 1.49 -32.23 12.66
N LEU A 284 0.16 -32.06 12.77
CA LEU A 284 -0.49 -30.76 12.50
C LEU A 284 -0.05 -29.71 13.52
N PHE A 285 -0.01 -30.07 14.78
CA PHE A 285 0.48 -29.20 15.84
C PHE A 285 1.96 -28.83 15.63
N ARG A 286 2.78 -29.78 15.17
CA ARG A 286 4.22 -29.53 14.86
C ARG A 286 4.35 -28.53 13.69
N CYS A 287 3.55 -28.69 12.63
CA CYS A 287 3.49 -27.72 11.52
C CYS A 287 3.05 -26.34 11.99
N GLN A 288 1.99 -26.27 12.80
CA GLN A 288 1.51 -25.01 13.37
C GLN A 288 2.59 -24.32 14.20
N ARG A 289 3.22 -25.08 15.11
CA ARG A 289 4.27 -24.57 15.99
C ARG A 289 5.46 -24.00 15.18
N LEU A 290 5.96 -24.75 14.18
CA LEU A 290 7.09 -24.33 13.36
C LEU A 290 6.77 -23.05 12.57
N LEU A 291 5.61 -23.00 11.88
CA LEU A 291 5.18 -21.80 11.15
C LEU A 291 5.02 -20.60 12.08
N ASN A 292 4.46 -20.78 13.28
CA ASN A 292 4.32 -19.69 14.25
C ASN A 292 5.69 -19.21 14.76
N GLN A 293 6.66 -20.10 14.96
CA GLN A 293 8.01 -19.75 15.34
C GLN A 293 8.73 -18.98 14.22
N GLN A 294 8.61 -19.42 12.96
CA GLN A 294 9.13 -18.72 11.80
C GLN A 294 8.50 -17.31 11.65
N GLY A 295 7.20 -17.19 11.91
CA GLY A 295 6.52 -15.90 11.98
C GLY A 295 7.10 -14.97 13.06
N LYS A 296 7.31 -15.51 14.27
CA LYS A 296 7.98 -14.77 15.37
C LYS A 296 9.43 -14.39 15.02
N ALA A 297 10.11 -15.23 14.23
CA ALA A 297 11.46 -14.92 13.74
C ALA A 297 11.47 -13.72 12.79
N CYS A 298 10.54 -13.70 11.84
CA CYS A 298 10.40 -12.54 10.96
C CYS A 298 10.14 -11.25 11.77
N GLN A 299 9.31 -11.31 12.79
CA GLN A 299 9.06 -10.16 13.66
C GLN A 299 10.27 -9.78 14.53
N ALA A 300 11.06 -10.76 14.97
CA ALA A 300 12.33 -10.51 15.68
C ALA A 300 13.35 -9.86 14.74
N LEU A 301 13.47 -10.34 13.50
CA LEU A 301 14.33 -9.74 12.48
C LEU A 301 13.86 -8.30 12.14
N ALA A 302 12.56 -8.07 12.04
CA ALA A 302 11.99 -6.73 11.87
C ALA A 302 12.45 -5.78 12.98
N ARG A 303 12.41 -6.23 14.23
CA ARG A 303 12.91 -5.46 15.38
C ARG A 303 14.41 -5.26 15.35
N ALA A 304 15.18 -6.29 15.00
CA ALA A 304 16.63 -6.23 14.90
C ALA A 304 17.08 -5.20 13.83
N ILE A 305 16.46 -5.20 12.65
CA ILE A 305 16.71 -4.22 11.58
C ILE A 305 16.40 -2.81 12.09
N ARG A 306 15.27 -2.62 12.74
CA ARG A 306 14.81 -1.31 13.23
C ARG A 306 15.68 -0.75 14.35
N LEU A 307 16.13 -1.60 15.28
CA LEU A 307 16.97 -1.24 16.41
C LEU A 307 18.47 -1.27 16.09
N ARG A 308 18.84 -1.68 14.87
CA ARG A 308 20.24 -1.89 14.45
C ARG A 308 20.99 -2.84 15.38
N GLN A 309 20.31 -3.91 15.77
CA GLN A 309 20.86 -4.96 16.62
C GLN A 309 21.18 -6.21 15.77
N PRO A 310 22.13 -7.04 16.19
CA PRO A 310 22.35 -8.33 15.55
C PRO A 310 21.06 -9.16 15.69
N PHE A 311 20.78 -9.95 14.67
CA PHE A 311 19.69 -10.93 14.68
C PHE A 311 20.28 -12.29 14.95
N ASP A 312 19.85 -12.92 16.02
CA ASP A 312 20.23 -14.28 16.38
C ASP A 312 19.09 -15.25 16.07
N TYR A 313 19.41 -16.32 15.39
CA TYR A 313 18.45 -17.34 14.95
C TYR A 313 18.63 -18.69 15.68
N ALA A 314 19.51 -18.79 16.67
CA ALA A 314 20.07 -20.03 17.21
C ALA A 314 19.09 -21.04 17.87
N ASP A 315 17.85 -20.67 18.28
CA ASP A 315 17.03 -21.49 19.19
C ASP A 315 15.95 -22.39 18.50
N ARG A 316 16.10 -22.78 17.22
CA ARG A 316 14.94 -23.28 16.46
C ARG A 316 15.09 -24.65 15.80
N GLU A 317 16.25 -25.27 15.87
CA GLU A 317 16.52 -26.60 15.33
C GLU A 317 15.56 -27.66 15.88
N LEU A 318 15.24 -27.59 17.16
CA LEU A 318 14.35 -28.54 17.85
C LEU A 318 12.93 -28.62 17.23
N ALA A 319 12.36 -27.50 16.77
CA ALA A 319 11.01 -27.54 16.21
C ALA A 319 10.95 -28.20 14.83
N LEU A 320 12.02 -28.07 14.07
CA LEU A 320 12.19 -28.72 12.77
C LEU A 320 12.46 -30.21 12.94
N GLU A 321 13.34 -30.57 13.88
CA GLU A 321 13.63 -31.96 14.25
C GLU A 321 12.35 -32.68 14.76
N ASP A 322 11.59 -32.01 15.63
CA ASP A 322 10.30 -32.52 16.13
C ASP A 322 9.32 -32.82 14.98
N LEU A 323 9.22 -31.90 13.97
CA LEU A 323 8.36 -32.13 12.82
C LEU A 323 8.84 -33.30 11.96
N GLN A 324 10.15 -33.40 11.72
CA GLN A 324 10.73 -34.50 10.95
C GLN A 324 10.52 -35.85 11.64
N ALA A 325 10.72 -35.93 12.97
CA ALA A 325 10.47 -37.11 13.77
C ALA A 325 8.99 -37.55 13.72
N SER A 326 8.07 -36.61 13.81
CA SER A 326 6.62 -36.90 13.70
C SER A 326 6.26 -37.44 12.31
N LEU A 327 6.83 -36.86 11.24
CA LEU A 327 6.62 -37.36 9.88
C LEU A 327 7.19 -38.75 9.67
N GLU A 328 8.37 -39.05 10.21
CA GLU A 328 9.00 -40.34 10.10
C GLU A 328 8.19 -41.41 10.85
N HIS A 329 7.69 -41.08 12.05
CA HIS A 329 6.80 -41.96 12.79
C HIS A 329 5.53 -42.31 11.98
N LEU A 330 4.90 -41.33 11.31
CA LEU A 330 3.73 -41.59 10.47
C LEU A 330 4.06 -42.43 9.22
N ARG A 331 5.26 -42.28 8.64
CA ARG A 331 5.72 -43.11 7.51
C ARG A 331 5.90 -44.56 7.93
N GLN A 332 6.42 -44.81 9.13
CA GLN A 332 6.66 -46.16 9.68
C GLN A 332 5.34 -46.91 9.89
N GLN A 333 4.22 -46.22 10.10
CA GLN A 333 2.88 -46.84 10.21
C GLN A 333 2.38 -47.45 8.90
N SER A 334 3.02 -47.12 7.77
CA SER A 334 2.79 -47.71 6.43
C SER A 334 1.31 -47.81 6.00
N ASN A 335 0.47 -46.83 6.39
CA ASN A 335 -0.96 -46.82 6.03
C ASN A 335 -1.12 -46.40 4.54
N PRO A 336 -1.66 -47.26 3.67
CA PRO A 336 -1.81 -46.95 2.24
C PRO A 336 -2.67 -45.71 1.96
N ALA A 337 -3.71 -45.48 2.79
CA ALA A 337 -4.61 -44.34 2.65
C ALA A 337 -3.91 -42.98 2.88
N TRP A 338 -2.80 -42.98 3.59
CA TRP A 338 -2.04 -41.76 3.92
C TRP A 338 -0.89 -41.47 2.95
N LYS A 339 -0.56 -42.40 2.03
CA LYS A 339 0.62 -42.30 1.15
C LYS A 339 0.69 -40.96 0.40
N GLY A 340 -0.43 -40.50 -0.15
CA GLY A 340 -0.51 -39.18 -0.85
C GLY A 340 -0.40 -37.98 0.08
N LEU A 341 -1.07 -38.06 1.24
CA LEU A 341 -1.07 -36.96 2.22
C LEU A 341 0.29 -36.84 2.93
N LEU A 342 0.97 -37.95 3.22
CA LEU A 342 2.32 -37.97 3.79
C LEU A 342 3.35 -37.36 2.85
N ARG A 343 3.22 -37.57 1.51
CA ARG A 343 4.06 -36.89 0.53
C ARG A 343 3.84 -35.37 0.54
N SER A 344 2.57 -34.95 0.55
CA SER A 344 2.24 -33.53 0.65
C SER A 344 2.80 -32.89 1.93
N LEU A 345 2.73 -33.60 3.07
CA LEU A 345 3.36 -33.16 4.32
C LEU A 345 4.89 -33.14 4.22
N GLY A 346 5.49 -34.12 3.52
CA GLY A 346 6.93 -34.13 3.23
C GLY A 346 7.38 -32.92 2.41
N ALA A 347 6.63 -32.60 1.34
CA ALA A 347 6.89 -31.37 0.54
C ALA A 347 6.73 -30.11 1.38
N LEU A 348 5.71 -30.05 2.27
CA LEU A 348 5.59 -28.96 3.22
C LEU A 348 6.80 -28.86 4.14
N ALA A 349 7.22 -29.95 4.76
CA ALA A 349 8.37 -29.97 5.66
C ALA A 349 9.65 -29.51 4.95
N ALA A 350 9.89 -29.97 3.71
CA ALA A 350 11.02 -29.52 2.89
C ALA A 350 10.95 -28.01 2.59
N ASN A 351 9.75 -27.48 2.30
CA ASN A 351 9.54 -26.06 2.09
C ASN A 351 9.80 -25.25 3.37
N LEU A 352 9.31 -25.71 4.54
CA LEU A 352 9.53 -25.07 5.84
C LEU A 352 11.00 -25.11 6.25
N THR A 353 11.72 -26.23 5.97
CA THR A 353 13.16 -26.34 6.19
C THR A 353 13.94 -25.33 5.36
N THR A 354 13.55 -25.14 4.10
CA THR A 354 14.22 -24.17 3.24
C THR A 354 13.90 -22.72 3.66
N LEU A 355 12.67 -22.45 4.11
CA LEU A 355 12.28 -21.17 4.68
C LEU A 355 13.11 -20.86 5.93
N ASP A 356 13.30 -21.88 6.79
CA ASP A 356 14.11 -21.78 8.00
C ASP A 356 15.55 -21.42 7.68
N ARG A 357 16.14 -22.10 6.70
CA ARG A 357 17.52 -21.83 6.21
C ARG A 357 17.66 -20.40 5.65
N LYS A 358 16.66 -19.91 4.91
CA LYS A 358 16.65 -18.54 4.39
C LYS A 358 16.57 -17.51 5.51
N LEU A 359 15.77 -17.75 6.55
CA LEU A 359 15.71 -16.89 7.73
C LEU A 359 17.01 -16.92 8.53
N ALA A 360 17.64 -18.09 8.67
CA ALA A 360 18.96 -18.21 9.28
C ALA A 360 20.02 -17.40 8.51
N GLY A 361 19.99 -17.42 7.18
CA GLY A 361 20.85 -16.59 6.34
C GLY A 361 20.72 -15.09 6.56
N ALA A 362 19.56 -14.61 7.05
CA ALA A 362 19.38 -13.22 7.39
C ALA A 362 20.19 -12.76 8.63
N SER A 363 20.73 -13.66 9.43
CA SER A 363 21.64 -13.32 10.53
C SER A 363 22.99 -12.79 10.03
N ASN A 364 23.47 -13.32 8.91
CA ASN A 364 24.71 -12.89 8.24
C ASN A 364 24.48 -12.69 6.72
N PRO A 365 23.80 -11.62 6.30
CA PRO A 365 23.54 -11.38 4.87
C PRO A 365 24.81 -11.21 4.02
N ASP A 366 25.91 -10.80 4.63
CA ASP A 366 27.16 -10.54 3.93
C ASP A 366 27.84 -11.84 3.46
N ALA A 367 27.57 -12.96 4.13
CA ALA A 367 28.05 -14.29 3.74
C ALA A 367 27.31 -14.89 2.51
N ILE A 368 26.18 -14.30 2.11
CA ILE A 368 25.42 -14.75 0.94
C ILE A 368 26.14 -14.28 -0.32
N ALA A 369 26.46 -15.23 -1.22
CA ALA A 369 27.04 -14.90 -2.51
C ALA A 369 26.15 -13.91 -3.29
N ASP A 370 26.76 -13.01 -4.05
CA ASP A 370 26.01 -12.12 -4.92
C ASP A 370 25.35 -12.97 -6.02
N GLU A 371 24.05 -13.05 -6.02
CA GLU A 371 23.28 -13.68 -7.09
C GLU A 371 23.53 -12.92 -8.41
N GLN A 372 23.73 -13.65 -9.50
CA GLN A 372 24.12 -13.08 -10.79
C GLN A 372 23.09 -12.08 -11.34
N ASP A 373 21.84 -12.16 -10.93
CA ASP A 373 20.78 -11.21 -11.32
C ASP A 373 20.14 -10.55 -10.10
N SER A 374 20.79 -9.49 -9.59
CA SER A 374 20.27 -8.63 -8.54
C SER A 374 19.46 -7.43 -9.08
N ALA A 375 19.11 -7.41 -10.38
CA ALA A 375 18.41 -6.31 -10.99
C ALA A 375 17.01 -6.13 -10.43
N LEU A 376 16.64 -4.87 -10.17
CA LEU A 376 15.31 -4.45 -9.80
C LEU A 376 14.67 -3.67 -10.96
N LEU A 377 13.39 -3.93 -11.23
CA LEU A 377 12.66 -3.21 -12.26
C LEU A 377 12.36 -1.79 -11.79
N ASP A 378 13.00 -0.80 -12.41
CA ASP A 378 12.71 0.62 -12.24
C ASP A 378 11.56 1.05 -13.18
N ARG A 379 10.57 1.75 -12.62
CA ARG A 379 9.40 2.28 -13.33
C ARG A 379 9.39 3.80 -13.45
N SER A 380 10.43 4.50 -13.00
CA SER A 380 10.51 5.95 -13.15
C SER A 380 10.57 6.35 -14.65
N PRO A 381 10.02 7.51 -15.03
CA PRO A 381 10.11 7.98 -16.41
C PRO A 381 11.57 8.28 -16.76
N ARG A 382 12.03 7.73 -17.90
CA ARG A 382 13.43 7.83 -18.34
C ARG A 382 13.71 9.07 -19.22
N SER A 383 12.66 9.67 -19.78
CA SER A 383 12.77 10.84 -20.66
C SER A 383 11.50 11.70 -20.58
N LEU A 384 11.62 12.97 -21.03
CA LEU A 384 10.47 13.88 -21.17
C LEU A 384 9.42 13.33 -22.15
N LYS A 385 9.84 12.60 -23.17
CA LYS A 385 8.95 11.96 -24.15
C LYS A 385 8.12 10.84 -23.46
N ASP A 386 8.77 10.00 -22.66
CA ASP A 386 8.08 8.95 -21.86
C ASP A 386 7.11 9.57 -20.85
N ALA A 387 7.51 10.66 -20.18
CA ALA A 387 6.65 11.40 -19.28
C ALA A 387 5.40 11.94 -19.99
N PHE A 388 5.58 12.56 -21.16
CA PHE A 388 4.45 13.09 -21.96
C PHE A 388 3.53 11.98 -22.44
N GLU A 389 4.08 10.85 -22.88
CA GLU A 389 3.29 9.71 -23.33
C GLU A 389 2.46 9.09 -22.18
N ARG A 390 3.02 8.98 -20.98
CA ARG A 390 2.29 8.55 -19.78
C ARG A 390 1.15 9.50 -19.41
N LEU A 391 1.36 10.81 -19.51
CA LEU A 391 0.31 11.80 -19.30
C LEU A 391 -0.78 11.66 -20.35
N ARG A 392 -0.42 11.52 -21.64
CA ARG A 392 -1.37 11.33 -22.74
C ARG A 392 -2.23 10.08 -22.57
N GLN A 393 -1.66 8.97 -22.10
CA GLN A 393 -2.38 7.73 -21.84
C GLN A 393 -3.43 7.89 -20.73
N GLN A 394 -3.26 8.85 -19.82
CA GLN A 394 -4.25 9.15 -18.77
C GLN A 394 -5.38 10.07 -19.22
N LEU A 395 -5.27 10.73 -20.38
CA LEU A 395 -6.31 11.62 -20.92
C LEU A 395 -7.49 10.83 -21.53
N THR A 396 -7.99 9.83 -20.81
CA THR A 396 -9.13 9.01 -21.20
C THR A 396 -10.18 8.99 -20.10
N PRO A 397 -11.48 9.02 -20.42
CA PRO A 397 -12.54 8.96 -19.40
C PRO A 397 -12.52 7.68 -18.55
N THR A 398 -11.80 6.67 -18.97
CA THR A 398 -11.61 5.40 -18.24
C THR A 398 -10.52 5.50 -17.18
N SER A 399 -9.61 6.47 -17.28
CA SER A 399 -8.52 6.68 -16.34
C SER A 399 -9.03 7.17 -14.99
N LEU A 400 -8.47 6.61 -13.91
CA LEU A 400 -8.77 7.03 -12.54
C LEU A 400 -8.31 8.48 -12.28
N LEU A 401 -7.12 8.84 -12.79
CA LEU A 401 -6.56 10.18 -12.63
C LEU A 401 -7.38 11.24 -13.38
N PHE A 402 -7.82 10.93 -14.61
CA PHE A 402 -8.71 11.82 -15.37
C PHE A 402 -10.01 12.11 -14.60
N ARG A 403 -10.70 11.04 -14.14
CA ARG A 403 -11.95 11.17 -13.40
C ARG A 403 -11.76 11.96 -12.10
N HIS A 404 -10.70 11.66 -11.36
CA HIS A 404 -10.40 12.37 -10.13
C HIS A 404 -10.02 13.82 -10.38
N GLY A 405 -9.22 14.11 -11.40
CA GLY A 405 -8.89 15.49 -11.81
C GLY A 405 -10.11 16.30 -12.19
N LEU A 406 -11.00 15.73 -12.99
CA LEU A 406 -12.26 16.41 -13.39
C LEU A 406 -13.18 16.66 -12.18
N ARG A 407 -13.31 15.68 -11.27
CA ARG A 407 -14.07 15.85 -10.02
C ARG A 407 -13.52 16.98 -9.17
N MET A 408 -12.19 17.01 -9.00
CA MET A 408 -11.53 18.02 -8.19
C MET A 408 -11.73 19.42 -8.80
N ALA A 409 -11.53 19.55 -10.11
CA ALA A 409 -11.75 20.81 -10.82
C ALA A 409 -13.19 21.31 -10.64
N LEU A 410 -14.17 20.45 -10.87
CA LEU A 410 -15.59 20.81 -10.71
C LEU A 410 -15.97 21.06 -9.26
N ALA A 411 -15.44 20.30 -8.30
CA ALA A 411 -15.71 20.50 -6.88
C ALA A 411 -15.14 21.84 -6.38
N LEU A 412 -13.94 22.22 -6.80
CA LEU A 412 -13.35 23.50 -6.46
C LEU A 412 -14.10 24.65 -7.12
N THR A 413 -14.50 24.52 -8.39
CA THR A 413 -15.33 25.52 -9.07
C THR A 413 -16.68 25.71 -8.38
N ALA A 414 -17.34 24.61 -8.02
CA ALA A 414 -18.61 24.66 -7.26
C ALA A 414 -18.41 25.29 -5.88
N GLY A 415 -17.33 24.93 -5.17
CA GLY A 415 -16.97 25.52 -3.88
C GLY A 415 -16.74 27.01 -3.96
N TYR A 416 -16.05 27.47 -5.01
CA TYR A 416 -15.85 28.89 -5.28
C TYR A 416 -17.16 29.62 -5.59
N GLY A 417 -18.05 29.02 -6.38
CA GLY A 417 -19.39 29.57 -6.64
C GLY A 417 -20.23 29.71 -5.39
N VAL A 418 -20.23 28.68 -4.53
CA VAL A 418 -20.94 28.68 -3.24
C VAL A 418 -20.39 29.74 -2.30
N LEU A 419 -19.04 29.86 -2.22
CA LEU A 419 -18.36 30.90 -1.46
C LEU A 419 -18.84 32.31 -1.84
N HIS A 420 -18.93 32.61 -3.13
CA HIS A 420 -19.39 33.91 -3.62
C HIS A 420 -20.89 34.15 -3.46
N TRP A 421 -21.67 33.07 -3.39
CA TRP A 421 -23.11 33.19 -3.19
C TRP A 421 -23.49 33.44 -1.71
N ILE A 422 -22.82 32.73 -0.79
CA ILE A 422 -23.12 32.78 0.66
C ILE A 422 -22.34 33.90 1.35
N HIS A 423 -21.21 34.36 0.77
CA HIS A 423 -20.27 35.33 1.36
C HIS A 423 -19.91 35.02 2.82
N PRO A 424 -19.49 33.78 3.14
CA PRO A 424 -19.10 33.44 4.49
C PRO A 424 -17.78 34.14 4.85
N THR A 425 -17.65 34.55 6.10
CA THR A 425 -16.36 35.00 6.61
C THR A 425 -15.35 33.88 6.49
N GLN A 426 -14.20 34.12 5.84
CA GLN A 426 -13.11 33.15 5.64
C GLN A 426 -13.47 31.90 4.81
N GLY A 427 -14.37 32.00 3.86
CA GLY A 427 -14.93 30.88 3.11
C GLY A 427 -13.97 30.03 2.27
N TYR A 428 -12.73 30.47 2.01
CA TYR A 428 -11.73 29.68 1.27
C TYR A 428 -11.31 28.38 1.99
N TRP A 429 -11.61 28.24 3.27
CA TRP A 429 -11.48 26.98 4.00
C TRP A 429 -12.41 25.87 3.49
N ILE A 430 -13.50 26.23 2.82
CA ILE A 430 -14.39 25.30 2.10
C ILE A 430 -13.58 24.55 1.03
N LEU A 431 -12.78 25.30 0.24
CA LEU A 431 -11.94 24.72 -0.82
C LEU A 431 -10.86 23.78 -0.25
N LEU A 432 -10.22 24.19 0.85
CA LEU A 432 -9.23 23.38 1.52
C LEU A 432 -9.81 22.04 2.01
N THR A 433 -11.00 22.10 2.62
CA THR A 433 -11.70 20.90 3.07
C THR A 433 -12.08 20.02 1.88
N THR A 434 -12.54 20.60 0.78
CA THR A 434 -12.87 19.89 -0.46
C THR A 434 -11.67 19.11 -0.99
N VAL A 435 -10.47 19.72 -1.04
CA VAL A 435 -9.24 19.05 -1.49
C VAL A 435 -8.86 17.85 -0.58
N PHE A 436 -8.95 18.02 0.73
CA PHE A 436 -8.60 16.95 1.65
C PHE A 436 -9.61 15.79 1.70
N VAL A 437 -10.88 16.07 1.51
CA VAL A 437 -11.97 15.08 1.59
C VAL A 437 -12.19 14.35 0.27
N CYS A 438 -12.07 15.04 -0.86
CA CYS A 438 -12.28 14.46 -2.19
C CYS A 438 -11.17 13.43 -2.52
N GLN A 439 -11.52 12.16 -2.48
CA GLN A 439 -10.62 11.05 -2.81
C GLN A 439 -10.99 10.43 -4.16
N PRO A 440 -10.09 9.64 -4.79
CA PRO A 440 -10.37 9.01 -6.09
C PRO A 440 -11.60 8.11 -6.10
N ASN A 441 -11.96 7.48 -4.97
CA ASN A 441 -13.12 6.59 -4.88
C ASN A 441 -14.11 7.02 -3.79
N TYR A 442 -15.35 6.54 -3.92
CA TYR A 442 -16.45 6.88 -2.99
C TYR A 442 -16.17 6.41 -1.55
N GLY A 443 -15.72 5.17 -1.36
CA GLY A 443 -15.49 4.62 -0.03
C GLY A 443 -14.46 5.41 0.77
N ALA A 444 -13.32 5.76 0.12
CA ALA A 444 -12.29 6.58 0.74
C ALA A 444 -12.80 8.00 1.05
N THR A 445 -13.56 8.61 0.14
CA THR A 445 -14.17 9.95 0.35
C THR A 445 -15.12 9.93 1.53
N ARG A 446 -16.04 8.96 1.62
CA ARG A 446 -16.98 8.81 2.75
C ARG A 446 -16.24 8.68 4.07
N LEU A 447 -15.21 7.84 4.11
CA LEU A 447 -14.41 7.66 5.32
C LEU A 447 -13.69 8.96 5.72
N ARG A 448 -13.06 9.64 4.76
CA ARG A 448 -12.37 10.91 4.97
C ARG A 448 -13.32 12.02 5.43
N LEU A 449 -14.51 12.08 4.86
CA LEU A 449 -15.56 13.02 5.23
C LEU A 449 -15.93 12.89 6.71
N VAL A 450 -16.29 11.70 7.16
CA VAL A 450 -16.63 11.45 8.56
C VAL A 450 -15.47 11.79 9.49
N GLN A 451 -14.27 11.32 9.14
CA GLN A 451 -13.06 11.57 9.93
C GLN A 451 -12.72 13.08 9.99
N ARG A 452 -12.95 13.82 8.90
CA ARG A 452 -12.70 15.27 8.83
C ARG A 452 -13.66 16.03 9.74
N ILE A 453 -14.96 15.75 9.67
CA ILE A 453 -15.97 16.40 10.51
C ILE A 453 -15.69 16.10 11.99
N LEU A 454 -15.55 14.82 12.35
CA LEU A 454 -15.29 14.44 13.75
C LEU A 454 -13.99 15.07 14.28
N GLY A 455 -12.93 15.02 13.49
CA GLY A 455 -11.65 15.61 13.89
C GLY A 455 -11.73 17.14 14.05
N THR A 456 -12.45 17.84 13.16
CA THR A 456 -12.64 19.28 13.30
C THR A 456 -13.44 19.60 14.56
N VAL A 457 -14.54 18.89 14.83
CA VAL A 457 -15.33 19.10 16.07
C VAL A 457 -14.48 18.89 17.31
N ILE A 458 -13.72 17.79 17.38
CA ILE A 458 -12.82 17.53 18.51
C ILE A 458 -11.78 18.64 18.64
N GLY A 459 -11.15 19.05 17.53
CA GLY A 459 -10.15 20.10 17.52
C GLY A 459 -10.71 21.46 17.97
N LEU A 460 -11.91 21.81 17.55
CA LEU A 460 -12.56 23.08 17.95
C LEU A 460 -12.93 23.07 19.45
N VAL A 461 -13.51 21.99 19.96
CA VAL A 461 -13.89 21.87 21.38
C VAL A 461 -12.65 21.91 22.28
N VAL A 462 -11.62 21.13 21.95
CA VAL A 462 -10.37 21.12 22.70
C VAL A 462 -9.64 22.46 22.59
N GLY A 463 -9.65 23.05 21.38
CA GLY A 463 -9.01 24.36 21.16
C GLY A 463 -9.70 25.49 21.91
N TRP A 464 -11.03 25.51 21.91
CA TRP A 464 -11.80 26.45 22.73
C TRP A 464 -11.43 26.36 24.21
N ALA A 465 -11.42 25.15 24.77
CA ALA A 465 -11.08 24.93 26.17
C ALA A 465 -9.63 25.34 26.49
N LEU A 466 -8.67 25.04 25.59
CA LEU A 466 -7.25 25.36 25.81
C LEU A 466 -6.98 26.87 25.67
N ILE A 467 -7.65 27.59 24.80
CA ILE A 467 -7.54 29.05 24.68
C ILE A 467 -8.06 29.72 25.95
N ASP A 468 -9.20 29.26 26.47
CA ASP A 468 -9.78 29.76 27.70
C ASP A 468 -8.90 29.49 28.92
N LEU A 469 -8.36 28.27 29.01
CA LEU A 469 -7.56 27.83 30.13
C LEU A 469 -6.11 28.42 30.16
N PHE A 470 -5.57 28.69 28.97
CA PHE A 470 -4.19 29.17 28.77
C PHE A 470 -4.14 30.41 27.88
N PRO A 471 -4.47 31.60 28.38
CA PRO A 471 -4.52 32.83 27.58
C PRO A 471 -3.15 33.36 27.14
N SER A 472 -2.06 32.82 27.67
CA SER A 472 -0.69 33.28 27.37
C SER A 472 -0.32 32.99 25.89
N PRO A 473 0.08 34.00 25.09
CA PRO A 473 0.50 33.82 23.71
C PRO A 473 1.66 32.84 23.54
N LEU A 474 2.62 32.84 24.50
CA LEU A 474 3.75 31.90 24.50
C LEU A 474 3.27 30.42 24.56
N VAL A 475 2.37 30.14 25.53
CA VAL A 475 1.84 28.79 25.72
C VAL A 475 1.04 28.35 24.51
N GLN A 476 0.25 29.22 23.92
CA GLN A 476 -0.50 28.93 22.70
C GLN A 476 0.41 28.67 21.49
N SER A 477 1.53 29.41 21.37
CA SER A 477 2.53 29.16 20.35
C SER A 477 3.18 27.76 20.49
N LEU A 478 3.48 27.36 21.73
CA LEU A 478 4.01 26.02 22.02
C LEU A 478 2.96 24.93 21.69
N PHE A 479 1.69 25.18 22.02
CA PHE A 479 0.60 24.28 21.63
C PHE A 479 0.43 24.20 20.12
N ALA A 480 0.61 25.29 19.38
CA ALA A 480 0.58 25.28 17.91
C ALA A 480 1.70 24.39 17.35
N VAL A 481 2.92 24.50 17.83
CA VAL A 481 4.04 23.62 17.43
C VAL A 481 3.73 22.16 17.77
N ALA A 482 3.27 21.89 19.00
CA ALA A 482 2.91 20.53 19.42
C ALA A 482 1.78 19.94 18.55
N ALA A 483 0.78 20.72 18.21
CA ALA A 483 -0.31 20.34 17.34
C ALA A 483 0.18 20.04 15.90
N GLY A 484 1.09 20.85 15.36
CA GLY A 484 1.73 20.59 14.08
C GLY A 484 2.51 19.26 14.06
N VAL A 485 3.28 18.98 15.09
CA VAL A 485 3.98 17.69 15.26
C VAL A 485 2.99 16.54 15.35
N ALA A 486 1.93 16.69 16.16
CA ALA A 486 0.88 15.67 16.30
C ALA A 486 0.14 15.40 14.97
N PHE A 487 -0.11 16.43 14.17
CA PHE A 487 -0.69 16.27 12.82
C PHE A 487 0.17 15.35 11.97
N PHE A 488 1.46 15.62 11.85
CA PHE A 488 2.36 14.82 11.00
C PHE A 488 2.62 13.43 11.57
N ALA A 489 2.63 13.26 12.88
CA ALA A 489 2.76 11.95 13.53
C ALA A 489 1.54 11.04 13.29
N THR A 490 0.33 11.61 13.17
CA THR A 490 -0.92 10.83 13.11
C THR A 490 -1.58 10.78 11.73
N ARG A 491 -1.21 11.64 10.78
CA ARG A 491 -1.92 11.81 9.49
C ARG A 491 -2.08 10.52 8.67
N SER A 492 -1.12 9.61 8.74
CA SER A 492 -1.15 8.36 7.96
C SER A 492 -1.81 7.20 8.69
N SER A 493 -1.94 7.27 10.02
CA SER A 493 -2.48 6.18 10.84
C SER A 493 -3.86 6.47 11.41
N ARG A 494 -4.10 7.71 11.86
CA ARG A 494 -5.35 8.14 12.53
C ARG A 494 -5.76 9.52 12.03
N TYR A 495 -6.37 9.58 10.86
CA TYR A 495 -6.71 10.83 10.19
C TYR A 495 -7.63 11.75 11.03
N THR A 496 -8.52 11.19 11.86
CA THR A 496 -9.35 11.99 12.79
C THR A 496 -8.51 12.80 13.76
N LEU A 497 -7.48 12.16 14.37
CA LEU A 497 -6.56 12.86 15.28
C LEU A 497 -5.70 13.88 14.54
N ALA A 498 -5.27 13.56 13.33
CA ALA A 498 -4.55 14.51 12.49
C ALA A 498 -5.41 15.74 12.17
N THR A 499 -6.68 15.53 11.85
CA THR A 499 -7.60 16.65 11.60
C THR A 499 -7.83 17.50 12.85
N ALA A 500 -7.97 16.88 14.01
CA ALA A 500 -8.09 17.63 15.27
C ALA A 500 -6.81 18.45 15.53
N ALA A 501 -5.64 17.85 15.34
CA ALA A 501 -4.35 18.51 15.55
C ALA A 501 -4.15 19.71 14.59
N ILE A 502 -4.44 19.56 13.30
CA ILE A 502 -4.31 20.69 12.36
C ILE A 502 -5.33 21.80 12.64
N THR A 503 -6.53 21.44 13.13
CA THR A 503 -7.53 22.41 13.56
C THR A 503 -7.05 23.21 14.79
N LEU A 504 -6.44 22.52 15.76
CA LEU A 504 -5.80 23.16 16.92
C LEU A 504 -4.68 24.11 16.51
N LEU A 505 -3.77 23.67 15.63
CA LEU A 505 -2.69 24.52 15.14
C LEU A 505 -3.22 25.81 14.52
N VAL A 506 -4.20 25.67 13.62
CA VAL A 506 -4.81 26.83 12.95
C VAL A 506 -5.46 27.76 13.98
N LEU A 507 -6.24 27.20 14.90
CA LEU A 507 -6.95 27.99 15.92
C LEU A 507 -5.98 28.78 16.81
N PHE A 508 -4.89 28.16 17.26
CA PHE A 508 -3.87 28.86 18.07
C PHE A 508 -3.09 29.91 17.28
N CYS A 509 -2.74 29.64 16.02
CA CYS A 509 -2.05 30.63 15.19
C CYS A 509 -2.94 31.87 14.95
N PHE A 510 -4.21 31.66 14.63
CA PHE A 510 -5.12 32.77 14.37
C PHE A 510 -5.50 33.54 15.65
N ASN A 511 -5.59 32.85 16.78
CA ASN A 511 -5.87 33.54 18.06
C ASN A 511 -4.77 34.50 18.49
N GLN A 512 -3.54 34.34 17.96
CA GLN A 512 -2.43 35.27 18.22
C GLN A 512 -2.46 36.52 17.37
N VAL A 513 -3.11 36.47 16.21
CA VAL A 513 -3.18 37.59 15.24
C VAL A 513 -4.54 38.28 15.29
N GLY A 514 -5.58 37.59 15.79
CA GLY A 514 -6.94 38.10 15.84
C GLY A 514 -7.83 37.40 16.89
N ASP A 515 -9.11 37.28 16.59
CA ASP A 515 -10.07 36.61 17.46
C ASP A 515 -10.23 35.12 17.09
N GLY A 516 -9.57 34.24 17.86
CA GLY A 516 -9.67 32.79 17.71
C GLY A 516 -11.07 32.24 18.00
N TYR A 517 -11.85 32.86 18.89
CA TYR A 517 -13.22 32.43 19.20
C TYR A 517 -14.16 32.67 18.03
N GLY A 518 -13.98 33.77 17.32
CA GLY A 518 -14.76 34.11 16.12
C GLY A 518 -14.60 33.12 14.96
N LEU A 519 -13.52 32.33 14.98
CA LEU A 519 -13.24 31.32 13.94
C LEU A 519 -13.96 29.99 14.16
N ILE A 520 -14.45 29.68 15.34
CA ILE A 520 -14.95 28.34 15.71
C ILE A 520 -16.15 27.94 14.84
N LEU A 521 -17.19 28.79 14.78
CA LEU A 521 -18.39 28.50 14.02
C LEU A 521 -18.14 28.53 12.49
N PRO A 522 -17.43 29.52 11.92
CA PRO A 522 -17.07 29.50 10.50
C PRO A 522 -16.30 28.24 10.10
N ARG A 523 -15.33 27.83 10.90
CA ARG A 523 -14.55 26.60 10.63
C ARG A 523 -15.38 25.33 10.61
N LEU A 524 -16.37 25.20 11.50
CA LEU A 524 -17.29 24.08 11.48
C LEU A 524 -18.16 24.10 10.23
N PHE A 525 -18.72 25.27 9.91
CA PHE A 525 -19.58 25.48 8.74
C PHE A 525 -18.82 25.18 7.44
N ASP A 526 -17.61 25.72 7.26
CA ASP A 526 -16.76 25.49 6.09
C ASP A 526 -16.37 24.01 5.93
N THR A 527 -16.14 23.34 7.06
CA THR A 527 -15.83 21.89 7.04
C THR A 527 -17.05 21.07 6.61
N LEU A 528 -18.24 21.39 7.08
CA LEU A 528 -19.47 20.71 6.69
C LEU A 528 -19.77 20.95 5.20
N LEU A 529 -19.67 22.19 4.76
CA LEU A 529 -19.98 22.58 3.39
C LEU A 529 -18.97 22.02 2.39
N GLY A 530 -17.67 22.14 2.68
CA GLY A 530 -16.61 21.54 1.85
C GLY A 530 -16.69 20.02 1.78
N SER A 531 -17.06 19.38 2.89
CA SER A 531 -17.30 17.93 2.94
C SER A 531 -18.52 17.53 2.09
N LEU A 532 -19.59 18.30 2.13
CA LEU A 532 -20.78 18.08 1.31
C LEU A 532 -20.46 18.21 -0.18
N ILE A 533 -19.76 19.27 -0.58
CA ILE A 533 -19.35 19.51 -1.98
C ILE A 533 -18.47 18.33 -2.47
N ALA A 534 -17.47 17.92 -1.70
CA ALA A 534 -16.61 16.80 -2.04
C ALA A 534 -17.40 15.48 -2.17
N GLY A 535 -18.34 15.22 -1.25
CA GLY A 535 -19.22 14.05 -1.28
C GLY A 535 -20.11 14.03 -2.53
N LEU A 536 -20.77 15.15 -2.84
CA LEU A 536 -21.61 15.30 -4.04
C LEU A 536 -20.78 15.16 -5.32
N ALA A 537 -19.60 15.77 -5.38
CA ALA A 537 -18.73 15.65 -6.55
C ALA A 537 -18.34 14.19 -6.85
N VAL A 538 -17.96 13.41 -5.82
CA VAL A 538 -17.60 12.00 -6.00
C VAL A 538 -18.83 11.14 -6.36
N PHE A 539 -20.00 11.50 -5.89
CA PHE A 539 -21.24 10.77 -6.19
C PHE A 539 -21.80 11.08 -7.59
N LEU A 540 -21.73 12.33 -8.03
CA LEU A 540 -22.35 12.79 -9.27
C LEU A 540 -21.42 12.83 -10.47
N VAL A 541 -20.12 13.20 -10.27
CA VAL A 541 -19.19 13.42 -11.38
C VAL A 541 -18.41 12.14 -11.67
N LEU A 542 -18.74 11.48 -12.76
CA LEU A 542 -18.10 10.24 -13.24
C LEU A 542 -17.83 9.24 -12.10
N PRO A 543 -18.85 8.80 -11.37
CA PRO A 543 -18.65 7.97 -10.18
C PRO A 543 -17.87 6.69 -10.51
N ASP A 544 -16.89 6.40 -9.68
CA ASP A 544 -16.03 5.21 -9.82
C ASP A 544 -16.47 4.11 -8.85
N TRP A 545 -17.55 3.43 -9.22
CA TRP A 545 -18.05 2.31 -8.45
C TRP A 545 -17.15 1.08 -8.65
N GLN A 546 -16.59 0.57 -7.57
CA GLN A 546 -15.68 -0.58 -7.60
C GLN A 546 -16.39 -1.84 -8.14
N GLY A 547 -17.69 -1.97 -7.85
CA GLY A 547 -18.50 -3.05 -8.40
C GLY A 547 -18.50 -3.10 -9.93
N ARG A 548 -18.47 -1.96 -10.63
CA ARG A 548 -18.39 -1.91 -12.10
C ARG A 548 -17.04 -2.37 -12.67
N ARG A 549 -15.98 -2.34 -11.83
CA ARG A 549 -14.62 -2.76 -12.22
C ARG A 549 -14.32 -4.19 -11.82
N LEU A 550 -15.20 -4.82 -11.03
CA LEU A 550 -14.94 -6.14 -10.45
C LEU A 550 -14.54 -7.15 -11.54
N ASN A 551 -15.31 -7.27 -12.62
CA ASN A 551 -15.02 -8.24 -13.70
C ASN A 551 -13.64 -8.01 -14.34
N ARG A 552 -13.26 -6.74 -14.57
CA ARG A 552 -11.93 -6.41 -15.11
C ARG A 552 -10.82 -6.77 -14.13
N MET A 553 -11.03 -6.55 -12.82
CA MET A 553 -10.04 -6.92 -11.79
C MET A 553 -9.89 -8.43 -11.68
N LEU A 554 -11.00 -9.17 -11.74
CA LEU A 554 -11.00 -10.64 -11.78
C LEU A 554 -10.28 -11.17 -13.03
N ALA A 555 -10.61 -10.63 -14.21
CA ALA A 555 -9.95 -10.96 -15.47
C ALA A 555 -8.43 -10.72 -15.42
N ASN A 556 -8.02 -9.54 -14.94
CA ASN A 556 -6.59 -9.21 -14.80
C ASN A 556 -5.86 -10.16 -13.84
N THR A 557 -6.51 -10.58 -12.75
CA THR A 557 -5.92 -11.52 -11.78
C THR A 557 -5.67 -12.87 -12.43
N LEU A 558 -6.64 -13.39 -13.19
CA LEU A 558 -6.49 -14.66 -13.91
C LEU A 558 -5.43 -14.58 -15.03
N ALA A 559 -5.40 -13.49 -15.80
CA ALA A 559 -4.39 -13.26 -16.83
C ALA A 559 -2.96 -13.17 -16.27
N CYS A 560 -2.80 -12.52 -15.09
CA CYS A 560 -1.49 -12.48 -14.42
C CYS A 560 -1.09 -13.87 -13.90
N ASN A 561 -2.03 -14.66 -13.37
CA ASN A 561 -1.78 -16.03 -12.95
C ASN A 561 -1.39 -16.93 -14.11
N SER A 562 -2.05 -16.81 -15.28
CA SER A 562 -1.67 -17.52 -16.51
C SER A 562 -0.23 -17.22 -16.93
N ARG A 563 0.16 -15.94 -16.96
CA ARG A 563 1.53 -15.54 -17.30
C ARG A 563 2.55 -16.09 -16.30
N TYR A 564 2.20 -16.09 -15.02
CA TYR A 564 3.05 -16.62 -13.97
C TYR A 564 3.25 -18.14 -14.14
N LEU A 565 2.17 -18.89 -14.45
CA LEU A 565 2.26 -20.32 -14.73
C LEU A 565 3.22 -20.61 -15.91
N ARG A 566 3.08 -19.87 -17.03
CA ARG A 566 3.99 -20.03 -18.18
C ARG A 566 5.46 -19.80 -17.81
N GLN A 567 5.74 -18.77 -17.02
CA GLN A 567 7.12 -18.49 -16.58
C GLN A 567 7.68 -19.57 -15.65
N ILE A 568 6.83 -20.14 -14.79
CA ILE A 568 7.23 -21.26 -13.93
C ILE A 568 7.59 -22.48 -14.80
N MET A 569 6.72 -22.86 -15.75
CA MET A 569 6.95 -24.03 -16.59
C MET A 569 8.15 -23.87 -17.51
N GLN A 570 8.41 -22.67 -18.01
CA GLN A 570 9.61 -22.37 -18.77
C GLN A 570 10.88 -22.65 -17.93
N GLN A 571 10.85 -22.37 -16.61
CA GLN A 571 12.00 -22.64 -15.75
C GLN A 571 12.18 -24.13 -15.41
N TYR A 572 11.11 -24.92 -15.42
CA TYR A 572 11.24 -26.39 -15.35
C TYR A 572 11.92 -26.98 -16.59
N ALA A 573 11.73 -26.36 -17.77
CA ALA A 573 12.39 -26.76 -19.00
C ALA A 573 13.86 -26.28 -19.08
N THR A 574 14.17 -25.09 -18.60
CA THR A 574 15.49 -24.44 -18.77
C THR A 574 16.38 -24.48 -17.53
N GLY A 575 15.90 -25.03 -16.42
CA GLY A 575 16.52 -24.98 -15.11
C GLY A 575 16.21 -23.69 -14.36
N LYS A 576 16.37 -23.74 -13.03
CA LYS A 576 16.08 -22.61 -12.14
C LYS A 576 16.95 -21.40 -12.47
N ARG A 577 16.30 -20.33 -12.92
CA ARG A 577 16.92 -19.02 -13.13
C ARG A 577 16.05 -17.97 -12.45
N ASP A 578 16.59 -17.23 -11.48
CA ASP A 578 15.91 -16.09 -10.86
C ASP A 578 16.05 -14.85 -11.74
N ASP A 579 15.60 -14.98 -13.00
CA ASP A 579 15.59 -13.90 -13.97
C ASP A 579 14.53 -12.83 -13.69
N LEU A 580 14.65 -11.70 -14.36
CA LEU A 580 13.75 -10.56 -14.17
C LEU A 580 12.34 -10.89 -14.65
N ASP A 581 12.17 -11.73 -15.67
CA ASP A 581 10.87 -12.08 -16.26
C ASP A 581 10.04 -12.91 -15.29
N TYR A 582 10.62 -13.93 -14.69
CA TYR A 582 9.98 -14.73 -13.64
C TYR A 582 9.59 -13.86 -12.44
N ARG A 583 10.54 -13.06 -11.90
CA ARG A 583 10.26 -12.18 -10.76
C ARG A 583 9.18 -11.14 -11.08
N THR A 584 9.15 -10.66 -12.32
CA THR A 584 8.12 -9.71 -12.78
C THR A 584 6.76 -10.38 -12.90
N ALA A 585 6.66 -11.57 -13.51
CA ALA A 585 5.41 -12.32 -13.63
C ALA A 585 4.84 -12.65 -12.25
N ARG A 586 5.66 -13.17 -11.34
CA ARG A 586 5.31 -13.45 -9.95
C ARG A 586 4.79 -12.21 -9.23
N ARG A 587 5.54 -11.10 -9.29
CA ARG A 587 5.13 -9.84 -8.66
C ARG A 587 3.80 -9.34 -9.22
N ASN A 588 3.60 -9.41 -10.53
CA ASN A 588 2.35 -8.96 -11.15
C ASN A 588 1.15 -9.82 -10.71
N ALA A 589 1.32 -11.14 -10.56
CA ALA A 589 0.28 -12.03 -10.04
C ALA A 589 -0.09 -11.66 -8.59
N HIS A 590 0.90 -11.48 -7.71
CA HIS A 590 0.65 -11.07 -6.32
C HIS A 590 0.09 -9.64 -6.21
N ASN A 591 0.52 -8.70 -7.06
CA ASN A 591 -0.04 -7.35 -7.12
C ASN A 591 -1.51 -7.36 -7.57
N ALA A 592 -1.87 -8.22 -8.54
CA ALA A 592 -3.25 -8.36 -9.02
C ALA A 592 -4.15 -8.94 -7.92
N ASP A 593 -3.69 -9.95 -7.18
CA ASP A 593 -4.38 -10.53 -6.03
C ASP A 593 -4.61 -9.48 -4.92
N ALA A 594 -3.57 -8.70 -4.58
CA ALA A 594 -3.65 -7.61 -3.61
C ALA A 594 -4.61 -6.49 -4.03
N ALA A 595 -4.59 -6.11 -5.31
CA ALA A 595 -5.47 -5.11 -5.89
C ALA A 595 -6.94 -5.58 -5.87
N LEU A 596 -7.20 -6.86 -6.16
CA LEU A 596 -8.53 -7.46 -6.06
C LEU A 596 -9.04 -7.43 -4.62
N SER A 597 -8.22 -7.84 -3.66
CA SER A 597 -8.56 -7.79 -2.22
C SER A 597 -8.90 -6.37 -1.75
N THR A 598 -8.13 -5.37 -2.20
CA THR A 598 -8.37 -3.95 -1.90
C THR A 598 -9.66 -3.45 -2.53
N THR A 599 -9.92 -3.80 -3.79
CA THR A 599 -11.13 -3.44 -4.53
C THR A 599 -12.38 -3.96 -3.83
N LEU A 600 -12.38 -5.23 -3.44
CA LEU A 600 -13.49 -5.84 -2.71
C LEU A 600 -13.71 -5.22 -1.33
N SER A 601 -12.63 -4.90 -0.61
CA SER A 601 -12.71 -4.21 0.67
C SER A 601 -13.33 -2.81 0.53
N ASN A 602 -12.96 -2.07 -0.51
CA ASN A 602 -13.54 -0.75 -0.81
C ASN A 602 -15.00 -0.86 -1.26
N MET A 603 -15.38 -1.91 -1.99
CA MET A 603 -16.74 -2.18 -2.43
C MET A 603 -17.71 -2.35 -1.25
N LEU A 604 -17.25 -2.87 -0.11
CA LEU A 604 -18.07 -2.97 1.11
C LEU A 604 -18.45 -1.60 1.69
N LEU A 605 -17.73 -0.53 1.36
CA LEU A 605 -18.00 0.83 1.79
C LEU A 605 -19.01 1.55 0.88
N GLU A 606 -19.34 0.96 -0.27
CA GLU A 606 -20.31 1.51 -1.23
C GLU A 606 -21.77 1.29 -0.79
N PRO A 607 -22.74 2.08 -1.32
CA PRO A 607 -24.16 1.85 -1.08
C PRO A 607 -24.62 0.44 -1.49
N GLY A 608 -25.60 -0.12 -0.79
CA GLY A 608 -25.99 -1.52 -0.88
C GLY A 608 -26.26 -2.05 -2.29
N HIS A 609 -26.86 -1.25 -3.16
CA HIS A 609 -27.16 -1.67 -4.53
C HIS A 609 -25.91 -1.76 -5.46
N PHE A 610 -24.79 -1.12 -5.12
CA PHE A 610 -23.52 -1.23 -5.85
C PHE A 610 -22.62 -2.36 -5.34
N ARG A 611 -22.91 -2.95 -4.17
CA ARG A 611 -22.15 -4.05 -3.58
C ARG A 611 -22.78 -5.43 -3.75
N LYS A 612 -23.76 -5.58 -4.63
CA LYS A 612 -24.55 -6.82 -4.81
C LYS A 612 -23.72 -8.06 -5.07
N ASP A 613 -22.57 -7.90 -5.73
CA ASP A 613 -21.69 -9.01 -6.13
C ASP A 613 -20.47 -9.18 -5.24
N ALA A 614 -20.42 -8.45 -4.12
CA ALA A 614 -19.26 -8.49 -3.20
C ALA A 614 -19.04 -9.90 -2.64
N GLU A 615 -20.09 -10.63 -2.27
CA GLU A 615 -19.99 -11.98 -1.72
C GLU A 615 -19.37 -12.95 -2.75
N ILE A 616 -19.85 -12.92 -3.99
CA ILE A 616 -19.30 -13.74 -5.08
C ILE A 616 -17.85 -13.33 -5.36
N GLY A 617 -17.57 -12.02 -5.32
CA GLY A 617 -16.23 -11.49 -5.46
C GLY A 617 -15.27 -11.99 -4.36
N PHE A 618 -15.69 -12.05 -3.11
CA PHE A 618 -14.87 -12.60 -2.02
C PHE A 618 -14.64 -14.10 -2.17
N ARG A 619 -15.64 -14.87 -2.57
CA ARG A 619 -15.46 -16.29 -2.89
C ARG A 619 -14.47 -16.48 -4.05
N PHE A 620 -14.57 -15.64 -5.09
CA PHE A 620 -13.62 -15.64 -6.17
C PHE A 620 -12.20 -15.29 -5.72
N LEU A 621 -12.04 -14.29 -4.84
CA LEU A 621 -10.75 -13.94 -4.25
C LEU A 621 -10.12 -15.14 -3.52
N VAL A 622 -10.90 -15.88 -2.72
CA VAL A 622 -10.41 -17.07 -2.02
C VAL A 622 -9.92 -18.14 -2.99
N LEU A 623 -10.66 -18.39 -4.09
CA LEU A 623 -10.24 -19.36 -5.09
C LEU A 623 -9.01 -18.88 -5.88
N SER A 624 -8.97 -17.61 -6.28
CA SER A 624 -7.84 -17.02 -6.98
C SER A 624 -6.57 -17.00 -6.12
N HIS A 625 -6.71 -16.66 -4.84
CA HIS A 625 -5.59 -16.73 -3.89
C HIS A 625 -5.12 -18.17 -3.64
N THR A 626 -6.03 -19.12 -3.65
CA THR A 626 -5.69 -20.56 -3.56
C THR A 626 -4.94 -21.01 -4.82
N LEU A 627 -5.39 -20.61 -6.01
CA LEU A 627 -4.69 -20.84 -7.28
C LEU A 627 -3.27 -20.24 -7.24
N LEU A 628 -3.14 -18.98 -6.82
CA LEU A 628 -1.85 -18.31 -6.67
C LEU A 628 -0.93 -19.04 -5.68
N SER A 629 -1.50 -19.62 -4.61
CA SER A 629 -0.74 -20.40 -3.64
C SER A 629 -0.22 -21.73 -4.24
N TYR A 630 -0.98 -22.39 -5.11
CA TYR A 630 -0.50 -23.57 -5.85
C TYR A 630 0.57 -23.18 -6.88
N LEU A 631 0.40 -22.08 -7.60
CA LEU A 631 1.43 -21.53 -8.48
C LEU A 631 2.72 -21.19 -7.73
N SER A 632 2.61 -20.58 -6.55
CA SER A 632 3.76 -20.31 -5.68
C SER A 632 4.42 -21.60 -5.20
N GLY A 633 3.64 -22.68 -4.99
CA GLY A 633 4.15 -24.01 -4.66
C GLY A 633 4.99 -24.59 -5.82
N LEU A 634 4.50 -24.51 -7.05
CA LEU A 634 5.27 -24.86 -8.24
C LEU A 634 6.54 -24.01 -8.35
N GLY A 635 6.41 -22.69 -8.21
CA GLY A 635 7.55 -21.77 -8.29
C GLY A 635 8.63 -22.01 -7.24
N ALA A 636 8.27 -22.45 -6.03
CA ALA A 636 9.21 -22.70 -4.95
C ALA A 636 10.10 -23.95 -5.20
N HIS A 637 9.64 -24.90 -6.00
CA HIS A 637 10.31 -26.18 -6.28
C HIS A 637 10.81 -26.30 -7.72
N ARG A 638 10.97 -25.19 -8.46
CA ARG A 638 11.41 -25.17 -9.84
C ARG A 638 12.88 -25.62 -10.01
N GLU A 639 13.07 -26.91 -10.08
CA GLU A 639 14.31 -27.54 -10.47
C GLU A 639 14.14 -28.11 -11.89
N SER A 640 15.23 -28.24 -12.67
CA SER A 640 15.13 -28.88 -13.98
C SER A 640 14.63 -30.31 -13.80
N LEU A 641 13.55 -30.64 -14.49
CA LEU A 641 13.06 -32.02 -14.50
C LEU A 641 14.00 -32.88 -15.38
N PRO A 642 14.30 -34.13 -14.96
CA PRO A 642 14.99 -35.08 -15.83
C PRO A 642 14.22 -35.26 -17.15
N GLU A 643 14.92 -35.43 -18.26
CA GLU A 643 14.34 -35.54 -19.61
C GLU A 643 13.44 -36.77 -19.83
N ASP A 644 13.07 -37.53 -18.80
CA ASP A 644 12.38 -38.80 -18.95
C ASP A 644 10.88 -38.77 -18.68
N ALA A 645 10.16 -39.37 -19.62
CA ALA A 645 8.96 -40.19 -19.47
C ALA A 645 7.59 -39.55 -19.20
N SER A 646 7.39 -38.26 -19.30
CA SER A 646 6.00 -37.72 -19.20
C SER A 646 5.40 -37.37 -20.56
N ASP A 647 5.52 -38.15 -21.62
CA ASP A 647 4.86 -37.95 -22.96
C ASP A 647 4.33 -36.53 -23.29
N GLY A 648 5.03 -35.47 -22.81
CA GLY A 648 4.59 -34.07 -22.90
C GLY A 648 3.33 -33.73 -22.07
N LEU A 649 2.90 -34.57 -21.12
CA LEU A 649 1.70 -34.33 -20.32
C LEU A 649 1.77 -33.03 -19.52
N LEU A 650 2.91 -32.75 -18.86
CA LEU A 650 3.08 -31.56 -18.05
C LEU A 650 3.01 -30.28 -18.87
N GLU A 651 3.60 -30.31 -20.10
CA GLU A 651 3.59 -29.17 -21.01
C GLU A 651 2.18 -28.94 -21.58
N ARG A 652 1.51 -30.00 -22.09
CA ARG A 652 0.10 -29.95 -22.52
C ARG A 652 -0.82 -29.45 -21.41
N ALA A 653 -0.62 -29.91 -20.17
CA ALA A 653 -1.40 -29.48 -19.03
C ALA A 653 -1.19 -28.00 -18.74
N ALA A 654 0.04 -27.52 -18.73
CA ALA A 654 0.36 -26.12 -18.48
C ALA A 654 -0.22 -25.19 -19.58
N GLU A 655 -0.11 -25.58 -20.83
CA GLU A 655 -0.71 -24.84 -21.95
C GLU A 655 -2.24 -24.79 -21.83
N ARG A 656 -2.90 -25.93 -21.59
CA ARG A 656 -4.35 -25.97 -21.44
C ARG A 656 -4.83 -25.15 -20.24
N LEU A 657 -4.17 -25.28 -19.09
CA LEU A 657 -4.49 -24.49 -17.89
C LEU A 657 -4.33 -22.99 -18.13
N SER A 658 -3.25 -22.60 -18.81
CA SER A 658 -3.03 -21.20 -19.18
C SER A 658 -4.10 -20.69 -20.12
N ALA A 659 -4.46 -21.47 -21.14
CA ALA A 659 -5.52 -21.12 -22.09
C ALA A 659 -6.89 -21.01 -21.40
N SER A 660 -7.23 -21.93 -20.48
CA SER A 660 -8.48 -21.89 -19.72
C SER A 660 -8.57 -20.65 -18.82
N LEU A 661 -7.49 -20.29 -18.14
CA LEU A 661 -7.46 -19.06 -17.33
C LEU A 661 -7.66 -17.80 -18.19
N GLU A 662 -7.06 -17.77 -19.38
CA GLU A 662 -7.21 -16.65 -20.34
C GLU A 662 -8.61 -16.61 -20.95
N GLU A 663 -9.22 -17.75 -21.24
CA GLU A 663 -10.60 -17.85 -21.71
C GLU A 663 -11.59 -17.27 -20.69
N ILE A 664 -11.46 -17.67 -19.40
CA ILE A 664 -12.30 -17.15 -18.34
C ILE A 664 -12.05 -15.63 -18.17
N ALA A 665 -10.80 -15.19 -18.23
CA ALA A 665 -10.43 -13.78 -18.14
C ALA A 665 -11.05 -12.96 -19.29
N ALA A 666 -10.91 -13.42 -20.52
CA ALA A 666 -11.48 -12.76 -21.69
C ALA A 666 -13.01 -12.70 -21.64
N SER A 667 -13.66 -13.77 -21.17
CA SER A 667 -15.11 -13.81 -21.00
C SER A 667 -15.59 -12.80 -19.94
N LEU A 668 -14.89 -12.68 -18.81
CA LEU A 668 -15.19 -11.68 -17.78
C LEU A 668 -15.00 -10.24 -18.29
N GLU A 669 -13.95 -9.99 -19.07
CA GLU A 669 -13.67 -8.65 -19.61
C GLU A 669 -14.67 -8.25 -20.69
N GLN A 670 -15.01 -9.18 -21.58
CA GLN A 670 -15.93 -8.97 -22.72
C GLN A 670 -17.40 -9.22 -22.37
N LYS A 671 -17.68 -9.63 -21.13
CA LYS A 671 -19.04 -9.98 -20.65
C LYS A 671 -19.71 -11.06 -21.49
N ARG A 672 -18.95 -12.06 -21.92
CA ARG A 672 -19.44 -13.22 -22.67
C ARG A 672 -19.78 -14.37 -21.72
N PRO A 673 -20.77 -15.20 -22.03
CA PRO A 673 -21.10 -16.37 -21.21
C PRO A 673 -19.89 -17.32 -21.09
N VAL A 674 -19.70 -17.88 -19.90
CA VAL A 674 -18.66 -18.87 -19.57
C VAL A 674 -19.33 -20.24 -19.44
N ALA A 675 -18.75 -21.26 -20.06
CA ALA A 675 -19.15 -22.63 -19.82
C ALA A 675 -18.77 -23.06 -18.40
N ILE A 676 -19.75 -23.55 -17.63
CA ILE A 676 -19.56 -23.96 -16.22
C ILE A 676 -18.68 -25.21 -16.14
N TYR A 677 -18.78 -26.08 -17.16
CA TYR A 677 -18.08 -27.35 -17.22
C TYR A 677 -17.28 -27.47 -18.51
N SER A 678 -16.13 -28.10 -18.46
CA SER A 678 -15.29 -28.47 -19.62
C SER A 678 -14.86 -29.93 -19.47
N GLU A 679 -15.27 -30.76 -20.42
CA GLU A 679 -14.90 -32.18 -20.46
C GLU A 679 -13.39 -32.37 -20.58
N GLU A 680 -12.73 -31.49 -21.33
CA GLU A 680 -11.27 -31.52 -21.50
C GLU A 680 -10.52 -31.26 -20.20
N GLU A 681 -11.00 -30.30 -19.38
CA GLU A 681 -10.39 -29.99 -18.08
C GLU A 681 -10.61 -31.15 -17.09
N GLU A 682 -11.78 -31.79 -17.13
CA GLU A 682 -12.07 -32.94 -16.26
C GLU A 682 -11.26 -34.18 -16.68
N ALA A 683 -11.11 -34.41 -17.98
CA ALA A 683 -10.26 -35.47 -18.51
C ALA A 683 -8.78 -35.24 -18.11
N LEU A 684 -8.30 -34.01 -18.31
CA LEU A 684 -6.95 -33.62 -17.96
C LEU A 684 -6.70 -33.77 -16.45
N ALA A 685 -7.65 -33.39 -15.60
CA ALA A 685 -7.53 -33.55 -14.16
C ALA A 685 -7.39 -35.04 -13.78
N LYS A 686 -8.19 -35.92 -14.39
CA LYS A 686 -8.09 -37.37 -14.16
C LYS A 686 -6.76 -37.94 -14.65
N GLU A 687 -6.28 -37.49 -15.80
CA GLU A 687 -4.98 -37.90 -16.34
C GLU A 687 -3.83 -37.46 -15.42
N LEU A 688 -3.87 -36.23 -14.91
CA LEU A 688 -2.91 -35.72 -13.95
C LEU A 688 -2.97 -36.40 -12.57
N GLU A 689 -4.12 -36.94 -12.19
CA GLU A 689 -4.29 -37.68 -10.93
C GLU A 689 -3.80 -39.15 -11.03
N GLN A 690 -3.65 -39.69 -12.27
CA GLN A 690 -3.11 -41.03 -12.54
C GLN A 690 -1.58 -40.97 -12.54
N MET A 691 -0.96 -41.32 -11.42
CA MET A 691 0.49 -41.27 -11.25
C MET A 691 1.05 -42.69 -11.08
N PRO A 692 2.03 -43.12 -11.92
CA PRO A 692 2.75 -44.36 -11.74
C PRO A 692 3.44 -44.43 -10.36
N GLU A 693 3.59 -45.63 -9.81
CA GLU A 693 4.23 -45.79 -8.48
C GLU A 693 5.73 -45.49 -8.49
N ASP A 694 6.36 -45.68 -9.61
CA ASP A 694 7.80 -45.49 -9.89
C ASP A 694 8.17 -44.09 -10.36
N MET A 695 7.20 -43.15 -10.43
CA MET A 695 7.46 -41.77 -10.84
C MET A 695 8.38 -41.04 -9.85
N ASP A 696 9.34 -40.28 -10.37
CA ASP A 696 10.24 -39.43 -9.62
C ASP A 696 9.44 -38.40 -8.76
N ASP A 697 9.95 -38.13 -7.56
CA ASP A 697 9.27 -37.23 -6.60
C ASP A 697 9.11 -35.80 -7.13
N SER A 698 10.04 -35.29 -7.95
CA SER A 698 9.96 -33.95 -8.55
C SER A 698 8.88 -33.86 -9.60
N HIS A 699 8.79 -34.85 -10.52
CA HIS A 699 7.72 -34.96 -11.51
C HIS A 699 6.35 -35.10 -10.83
N ARG A 700 6.27 -35.95 -9.82
CA ARG A 700 5.06 -36.18 -9.05
C ARG A 700 4.57 -34.92 -8.35
N LEU A 701 5.49 -34.11 -7.78
CA LEU A 701 5.17 -32.83 -7.16
C LEU A 701 4.53 -31.88 -8.18
N VAL A 702 5.19 -31.72 -9.34
CA VAL A 702 4.69 -30.83 -10.41
C VAL A 702 3.32 -31.29 -10.91
N GLN A 703 3.18 -32.59 -11.19
CA GLN A 703 1.92 -33.17 -11.66
C GLN A 703 0.80 -33.01 -10.64
N THR A 704 1.07 -33.24 -9.35
CA THR A 704 0.11 -33.02 -8.27
C THR A 704 -0.35 -31.55 -8.19
N GLN A 705 0.58 -30.60 -8.32
CA GLN A 705 0.24 -29.17 -8.28
C GLN A 705 -0.59 -28.77 -9.49
N LEU A 706 -0.24 -29.25 -10.70
CA LEU A 706 -1.04 -29.00 -11.91
C LEU A 706 -2.45 -29.61 -11.78
N ALA A 707 -2.59 -30.80 -11.19
CA ALA A 707 -3.89 -31.40 -10.89
C ALA A 707 -4.70 -30.52 -9.94
N HIS A 708 -4.09 -30.00 -8.86
CA HIS A 708 -4.77 -29.07 -7.94
C HIS A 708 -5.21 -27.78 -8.64
N ILE A 709 -4.36 -27.20 -9.51
CA ILE A 709 -4.69 -26.03 -10.31
C ILE A 709 -5.87 -26.35 -11.24
N CYS A 710 -5.86 -27.50 -11.91
CA CYS A 710 -6.92 -27.94 -12.81
C CYS A 710 -8.26 -28.04 -12.06
N ARG A 711 -8.27 -28.61 -10.86
CA ARG A 711 -9.47 -28.70 -10.02
C ARG A 711 -10.01 -27.36 -9.54
N GLN A 712 -9.23 -26.28 -9.58
CA GLN A 712 -9.73 -24.92 -9.27
C GLN A 712 -10.50 -24.27 -10.45
N LEU A 713 -10.35 -24.76 -11.68
CA LEU A 713 -10.98 -24.15 -12.85
C LEU A 713 -12.50 -24.25 -12.83
N ALA A 714 -13.08 -25.40 -12.48
CA ALA A 714 -14.52 -25.59 -12.44
C ALA A 714 -15.23 -24.67 -11.43
N PRO A 715 -14.77 -24.51 -10.17
CA PRO A 715 -15.30 -23.50 -9.26
C PRO A 715 -15.16 -22.07 -9.77
N LEU A 716 -14.02 -21.73 -10.40
CA LEU A 716 -13.79 -20.40 -10.97
C LEU A 716 -14.75 -20.12 -12.13
N ARG A 717 -14.96 -21.09 -13.05
CA ARG A 717 -15.94 -21.00 -14.13
C ARG A 717 -17.36 -20.80 -13.60
N THR A 718 -17.73 -21.54 -12.55
CA THR A 718 -19.06 -21.44 -11.91
C THR A 718 -19.29 -20.04 -11.35
N LEU A 719 -18.32 -19.47 -10.61
CA LEU A 719 -18.45 -18.13 -10.07
C LEU A 719 -18.45 -17.05 -11.16
N ALA A 720 -17.62 -17.20 -12.20
CA ALA A 720 -17.60 -16.30 -13.35
C ALA A 720 -18.93 -16.32 -14.10
N ALA A 721 -19.49 -17.51 -14.33
CA ALA A 721 -20.80 -17.67 -14.98
C ALA A 721 -21.93 -17.02 -14.15
N HIS A 722 -21.92 -17.17 -12.81
CA HIS A 722 -22.90 -16.53 -11.93
C HIS A 722 -22.82 -15.00 -12.00
N LEU A 723 -21.61 -14.41 -11.99
CA LEU A 723 -21.44 -12.97 -12.13
C LEU A 723 -21.99 -12.46 -13.46
N LEU A 724 -21.63 -13.13 -14.55
CA LEU A 724 -22.03 -12.75 -15.91
C LEU A 724 -23.54 -12.94 -16.16
N LYS A 725 -24.13 -14.04 -15.69
CA LYS A 725 -25.58 -14.29 -15.80
C LYS A 725 -26.40 -13.20 -15.12
N LYS A 726 -25.98 -12.77 -13.97
CA LYS A 726 -26.65 -11.72 -13.18
C LYS A 726 -26.54 -10.34 -13.85
N GLU A 727 -25.39 -10.04 -14.46
CA GLU A 727 -25.22 -8.80 -15.24
C GLU A 727 -26.06 -8.81 -16.53
N LEU A 728 -26.09 -9.93 -17.27
CA LEU A 728 -26.87 -10.07 -18.48
C LEU A 728 -28.39 -10.00 -18.21
N ALA A 729 -28.86 -10.58 -17.10
CA ALA A 729 -30.26 -10.47 -16.66
C ALA A 729 -30.62 -9.04 -16.24
N GLY A 730 -29.70 -8.29 -15.66
CA GLY A 730 -29.90 -6.88 -15.28
C GLY A 730 -29.78 -5.88 -16.45
N ALA A 731 -29.24 -6.32 -17.58
CA ALA A 731 -29.10 -5.52 -18.81
C ALA A 731 -30.30 -5.68 -19.77
N GLN A 732 -31.19 -6.66 -19.57
CA GLN A 732 -32.42 -6.77 -20.33
C GLN A 732 -33.42 -5.73 -19.84
N PRO A 733 -33.94 -4.84 -20.72
CA PRO A 733 -35.04 -3.96 -20.35
C PRO A 733 -36.23 -4.79 -19.92
N LEU A 734 -36.92 -4.39 -18.86
CA LEU A 734 -38.16 -5.01 -18.41
C LEU A 734 -39.10 -5.13 -19.62
N PRO A 735 -39.66 -6.32 -19.93
CA PRO A 735 -40.61 -6.47 -21.00
C PRO A 735 -41.87 -5.67 -20.65
N GLY A 736 -42.09 -4.54 -21.32
CA GLY A 736 -43.33 -3.77 -21.27
C GLY A 736 -43.22 -2.35 -20.77
N GLN A 737 -42.42 -1.51 -21.42
CA GLN A 737 -42.70 -0.08 -21.53
C GLN A 737 -42.46 0.33 -22.99
N PRO A 738 -43.53 0.94 -23.64
CA PRO A 738 -43.40 1.42 -25.02
C PRO A 738 -42.51 2.66 -25.11
#